data_4b1ff0d646963a7a660180f9507fc73c
#
_entry.id   4b1ff0d646963a7a660180f9507fc73c
#
_cell.length_a   1.000
_cell.length_b   1.000
_cell.length_c   1.000
_cell.angle_alpha   90.00
_cell.angle_beta   90.00
_cell.angle_gamma   90.00
#
_symmetry.space_group_name_H-M   'P 1'
#
loop_
_entity.id
_entity.type
_entity.pdbx_description
1 polymer ?
#
loop_
_entity_poly.entity_id
_entity_poly.type
_entity_poly.pdbx_seq_one_letter_code
_entity_poly.pdbx_strand_id
1 'polypeptide(L)'
;MPISYRMLLILTLYIFELCRCVDASERPVVKTEEGVVEGIRLDAGGEKVDAFLGIPYATPPVGNLRFERPLPAKPWKGKYNASSKPAPCMQSDFPIYQDIVLDYTHSSEDCLYYNVWRPTRSCPDDTETCNAKLPVMVFIHGGGFQFGDSSLFLYDLSHLAVRSNIVTVSFNYRLNFFGFLTTETADMPGNMGMWDQVLFLKWINKNIAYFGGDPNEVTVAGHSAGGVSAGLLAASPATKGLLKRIIMQSGTPLSLLAGSTYYSPDKFYDVSRTLGCHNGQAKKKDLDLPKTIKCLKKLDARKIIRSLLRLNLGQRVFSPQEGDDFFPYDPLAMDTWKNVHVKEVFAGSNLNEGTGFLSYILKHHHDLADNLKVDYRATITAMLSLFADVPLVTGKRMVKAYFGGYEVKHEGQKVVELLSEMMGDIVFKCPTHLYSELMALQGLPSYRYLFAYRPSYSIFPKWFGVVHSEELPFALGSLIFSTDPTRTSIATDSLPRGFLGRSYTTNETAFMRQLMDTWGSFVSTGKPSIPLRDDEWPSYTKTRHDIVQLMPFNYTIRFDKSQDKCELYRPFMIRKGAGKQPRLRIVSPGIAASSGKPISPAVASGANRQPGNNVAMSLVACCLLMAMRHLFATIV
;
A
#
# COMPACT_ATOMS: atom_id res chain seq x y z
N MET A 1 -60.44 -31.11 2.41
CA MET A 1 -59.82 -32.48 2.46
C MET A 1 -58.63 -32.38 3.39
N PRO A 2 -58.54 -33.16 4.46
CA PRO A 2 -57.38 -33.14 5.35
C PRO A 2 -56.18 -33.83 4.68
N ILE A 3 -55.06 -33.12 4.64
CA ILE A 3 -53.79 -33.63 4.16
C ILE A 3 -53.42 -34.83 5.04
N SER A 4 -53.30 -36.03 4.40
CA SER A 4 -53.06 -37.27 5.09
C SER A 4 -51.70 -37.19 5.81
N TYR A 5 -51.64 -37.71 7.06
CA TYR A 5 -50.42 -37.82 7.88
C TYR A 5 -49.23 -38.46 7.15
N ARG A 6 -49.49 -39.28 6.15
CA ARG A 6 -48.45 -39.84 5.25
C ARG A 6 -47.80 -38.81 4.37
N MET A 7 -48.54 -37.81 3.85
CA MET A 7 -47.95 -36.71 3.06
C MET A 7 -47.08 -35.77 3.89
N LEU A 8 -47.51 -35.51 5.14
CA LEU A 8 -46.71 -34.73 6.08
C LEU A 8 -45.40 -35.46 6.45
N LEU A 9 -45.45 -36.78 6.64
CA LEU A 9 -44.27 -37.60 6.96
C LEU A 9 -43.29 -37.68 5.75
N ILE A 10 -43.82 -37.77 4.54
CA ILE A 10 -43.01 -37.77 3.32
C ILE A 10 -42.40 -36.37 3.08
N LEU A 11 -43.15 -35.30 3.33
CA LEU A 11 -42.62 -33.94 3.22
C LEU A 11 -41.55 -33.65 4.28
N THR A 12 -41.72 -34.13 5.53
CA THR A 12 -40.71 -34.01 6.59
C THR A 12 -39.47 -34.86 6.30
N LEU A 13 -39.63 -36.06 5.74
CA LEU A 13 -38.49 -36.89 5.32
C LEU A 13 -37.77 -36.25 4.11
N TYR A 14 -38.50 -35.68 3.15
CA TYR A 14 -37.90 -34.94 2.03
C TYR A 14 -37.19 -33.66 2.46
N ILE A 15 -37.76 -32.93 3.42
CA ILE A 15 -37.11 -31.76 4.03
C ILE A 15 -35.88 -32.20 4.86
N PHE A 16 -35.95 -33.35 5.52
CA PHE A 16 -34.81 -33.92 6.28
C PHE A 16 -33.72 -34.45 5.33
N GLU A 17 -34.06 -35.01 4.17
CA GLU A 17 -33.09 -35.39 3.14
C GLU A 17 -32.54 -34.16 2.41
N LEU A 18 -33.35 -33.15 2.12
CA LEU A 18 -32.90 -31.85 1.62
C LEU A 18 -32.01 -31.10 2.65
N CYS A 19 -32.30 -31.21 3.95
CA CYS A 19 -31.41 -30.71 4.99
C CYS A 19 -30.14 -31.57 5.20
N ARG A 20 -30.16 -32.86 4.80
CA ARG A 20 -28.94 -33.71 4.79
C ARG A 20 -28.06 -33.46 3.56
N CYS A 21 -28.59 -32.86 2.50
CA CYS A 21 -27.83 -32.41 1.32
C CYS A 21 -27.23 -31.01 1.45
N VAL A 22 -27.38 -30.33 2.58
CA VAL A 22 -26.39 -29.31 2.97
C VAL A 22 -25.18 -30.12 3.44
N ASP A 23 -24.36 -30.46 2.44
CA ASP A 23 -23.03 -30.99 2.62
C ASP A 23 -22.41 -30.21 3.78
N ALA A 24 -22.14 -30.89 4.89
CA ALA A 24 -21.26 -30.40 5.90
C ALA A 24 -19.89 -30.36 5.21
N SER A 25 -19.66 -29.33 4.41
CA SER A 25 -18.44 -29.14 3.63
C SER A 25 -17.31 -29.34 4.63
N GLU A 26 -16.54 -30.39 4.41
CA GLU A 26 -15.37 -30.69 5.23
C GLU A 26 -14.57 -29.40 5.37
N ARG A 27 -14.57 -28.84 6.59
CA ARG A 27 -13.88 -27.58 6.83
C ARG A 27 -12.39 -27.87 6.91
N PRO A 28 -11.56 -27.21 6.09
CA PRO A 28 -10.13 -27.44 6.11
C PRO A 28 -9.56 -27.00 7.48
N VAL A 29 -8.68 -27.83 8.03
CA VAL A 29 -8.04 -27.60 9.33
C VAL A 29 -6.53 -27.54 9.13
N VAL A 30 -5.87 -26.58 9.81
CA VAL A 30 -4.41 -26.42 9.81
C VAL A 30 -3.94 -26.20 11.24
N LYS A 31 -2.84 -26.84 11.63
CA LYS A 31 -2.21 -26.66 12.93
C LYS A 31 -0.98 -25.75 12.79
N THR A 32 -1.09 -24.52 13.27
CA THR A 32 0.01 -23.54 13.35
C THR A 32 0.76 -23.65 14.69
N GLU A 33 1.85 -22.88 14.85
CA GLU A 33 2.54 -22.78 16.14
C GLU A 33 1.64 -22.18 17.24
N GLU A 34 0.72 -21.29 16.88
CA GLU A 34 -0.18 -20.62 17.82
C GLU A 34 -1.41 -21.47 18.17
N GLY A 35 -1.79 -22.43 17.32
CA GLY A 35 -2.95 -23.31 17.58
C GLY A 35 -3.58 -23.84 16.29
N VAL A 36 -4.70 -24.55 16.46
CA VAL A 36 -5.46 -25.12 15.34
C VAL A 36 -6.38 -24.07 14.73
N VAL A 37 -6.42 -24.00 13.40
CA VAL A 37 -7.23 -23.07 12.61
C VAL A 37 -8.19 -23.87 11.74
N GLU A 38 -9.48 -23.54 11.78
CA GLU A 38 -10.52 -24.14 10.95
C GLU A 38 -11.03 -23.09 9.93
N GLY A 39 -10.81 -23.33 8.64
CA GLY A 39 -11.19 -22.47 7.53
C GLY A 39 -12.52 -22.85 6.87
N ILE A 40 -12.69 -22.40 5.64
CA ILE A 40 -13.81 -22.71 4.74
C ILE A 40 -13.29 -23.14 3.38
N ARG A 41 -14.04 -24.00 2.70
CA ARG A 41 -13.75 -24.41 1.32
C ARG A 41 -14.67 -23.66 0.36
N LEU A 42 -14.08 -22.96 -0.61
CA LEU A 42 -14.77 -22.12 -1.59
C LEU A 42 -14.57 -22.68 -3.00
N ASP A 43 -15.43 -22.26 -3.91
CA ASP A 43 -15.26 -22.49 -5.35
C ASP A 43 -14.62 -21.26 -6.01
N ALA A 44 -13.56 -21.42 -6.74
CA ALA A 44 -12.83 -20.38 -7.47
C ALA A 44 -12.89 -20.65 -8.99
N GLY A 45 -14.09 -20.52 -9.57
CA GLY A 45 -14.30 -20.72 -11.00
C GLY A 45 -14.23 -22.18 -11.43
N GLY A 46 -14.82 -23.09 -10.64
CA GLY A 46 -14.84 -24.53 -10.86
C GLY A 46 -13.70 -25.29 -10.18
N GLU A 47 -12.73 -24.61 -9.60
CA GLU A 47 -11.68 -25.21 -8.78
C GLU A 47 -11.89 -24.89 -7.29
N LYS A 48 -11.55 -25.83 -6.41
CA LYS A 48 -11.69 -25.65 -4.97
C LYS A 48 -10.47 -24.96 -4.37
N VAL A 49 -10.75 -24.02 -3.45
CA VAL A 49 -9.74 -23.29 -2.66
C VAL A 49 -10.11 -23.35 -1.18
N ASP A 50 -9.14 -23.66 -0.35
CA ASP A 50 -9.27 -23.55 1.10
C ASP A 50 -8.91 -22.14 1.52
N ALA A 51 -9.83 -21.46 2.19
CA ALA A 51 -9.68 -20.12 2.68
C ALA A 51 -9.69 -20.09 4.21
N PHE A 52 -8.72 -19.41 4.80
CA PHE A 52 -8.58 -19.19 6.22
C PHE A 52 -8.56 -17.69 6.46
N LEU A 53 -9.63 -17.13 7.03
CA LEU A 53 -9.88 -15.71 7.09
C LEU A 53 -9.85 -15.18 8.52
N GLY A 54 -9.22 -14.02 8.72
CA GLY A 54 -9.25 -13.31 9.99
C GLY A 54 -8.47 -13.98 11.11
N ILE A 55 -7.29 -14.52 10.83
CA ILE A 55 -6.44 -15.15 11.85
C ILE A 55 -5.51 -14.09 12.48
N PRO A 56 -5.40 -13.99 13.83
CA PRO A 56 -4.52 -13.02 14.46
C PRO A 56 -3.04 -13.41 14.30
N TYR A 57 -2.17 -12.47 13.90
CA TYR A 57 -0.70 -12.66 13.92
C TYR A 57 -0.01 -11.88 15.03
N ALA A 58 -0.73 -10.98 15.67
CA ALA A 58 -0.20 -10.13 16.72
C ALA A 58 -1.20 -10.00 17.88
N THR A 59 -0.70 -9.68 19.06
CA THR A 59 -1.51 -9.25 20.20
C THR A 59 -2.17 -7.91 19.83
N PRO A 60 -3.48 -7.71 20.10
CA PRO A 60 -4.16 -6.45 19.80
C PRO A 60 -3.41 -5.24 20.35
N PRO A 61 -3.07 -4.23 19.49
CA PRO A 61 -2.27 -3.07 19.87
C PRO A 61 -3.13 -1.98 20.54
N VAL A 62 -3.84 -2.35 21.61
CA VAL A 62 -4.79 -1.49 22.33
C VAL A 62 -4.23 -1.00 23.67
N GLY A 63 -4.76 0.10 24.18
CA GLY A 63 -4.41 0.65 25.49
C GLY A 63 -2.92 0.96 25.61
N ASN A 64 -2.21 0.29 26.51
CA ASN A 64 -0.76 0.52 26.71
C ASN A 64 0.09 0.06 25.53
N LEU A 65 -0.41 -0.85 24.67
CA LEU A 65 0.28 -1.31 23.47
C LEU A 65 0.05 -0.39 22.25
N ARG A 66 -0.85 0.60 22.34
CA ARG A 66 -0.98 1.62 21.30
C ARG A 66 0.35 2.36 21.14
N PHE A 67 0.80 2.54 19.90
CA PHE A 67 2.10 3.13 19.50
C PHE A 67 3.35 2.31 19.87
N GLU A 68 3.18 1.10 20.42
CA GLU A 68 4.30 0.19 20.66
C GLU A 68 4.53 -0.72 19.44
N ARG A 69 5.75 -1.27 19.34
CA ARG A 69 6.04 -2.34 18.37
C ARG A 69 5.10 -3.53 18.62
N PRO A 70 4.64 -4.22 17.56
CA PRO A 70 3.70 -5.32 17.75
C PRO A 70 4.35 -6.48 18.49
N LEU A 71 3.53 -7.15 19.29
CA LEU A 71 3.90 -8.40 19.96
C LEU A 71 3.23 -9.58 19.23
N PRO A 72 3.88 -10.75 19.10
CA PRO A 72 3.28 -11.94 18.49
C PRO A 72 1.93 -12.29 19.12
N ALA A 73 1.06 -12.92 18.33
CA ALA A 73 -0.20 -13.44 18.82
C ALA A 73 0.04 -14.46 19.94
N LYS A 74 -0.86 -14.50 20.91
CA LYS A 74 -0.80 -15.51 21.97
C LYS A 74 -1.36 -16.83 21.45
N PRO A 75 -0.73 -17.98 21.78
CA PRO A 75 -1.30 -19.28 21.47
C PRO A 75 -2.70 -19.45 22.04
N TRP A 76 -3.57 -20.12 21.29
CA TRP A 76 -4.95 -20.41 21.69
C TRP A 76 -5.18 -21.90 21.89
N LYS A 77 -6.20 -22.24 22.69
CA LYS A 77 -6.67 -23.61 22.89
C LYS A 77 -7.88 -23.89 22.00
N GLY A 78 -7.99 -25.13 21.53
CA GLY A 78 -9.09 -25.54 20.65
C GLY A 78 -8.90 -25.04 19.20
N LYS A 79 -9.99 -25.06 18.41
CA LYS A 79 -10.01 -24.63 17.02
C LYS A 79 -10.39 -23.16 16.94
N TYR A 80 -9.57 -22.36 16.26
CA TYR A 80 -9.89 -20.98 15.88
C TYR A 80 -10.75 -20.98 14.62
N ASN A 81 -11.93 -20.38 14.68
CA ASN A 81 -12.83 -20.28 13.51
C ASN A 81 -12.35 -19.16 12.56
N ALA A 82 -11.69 -19.55 11.48
CA ALA A 82 -11.15 -18.66 10.45
C ALA A 82 -12.08 -18.58 9.22
N SER A 83 -13.37 -18.33 9.43
CA SER A 83 -14.38 -18.27 8.37
C SER A 83 -14.85 -16.86 8.04
N SER A 84 -14.38 -15.83 8.74
CA SER A 84 -14.87 -14.45 8.61
C SER A 84 -13.72 -13.47 8.39
N LYS A 85 -13.97 -12.46 7.56
CA LYS A 85 -13.03 -11.35 7.35
C LYS A 85 -12.81 -10.57 8.64
N PRO A 86 -11.56 -10.11 8.92
CA PRO A 86 -11.26 -9.30 10.09
C PRO A 86 -11.75 -7.86 9.93
N ALA A 87 -11.86 -7.15 11.07
CA ALA A 87 -12.10 -5.72 11.07
C ALA A 87 -10.90 -4.98 10.43
N PRO A 88 -11.13 -3.94 9.62
CA PRO A 88 -10.10 -3.02 9.16
C PRO A 88 -9.41 -2.31 10.32
N CYS A 89 -8.16 -1.90 10.15
CA CYS A 89 -7.49 -1.04 11.12
C CYS A 89 -8.17 0.34 11.21
N MET A 90 -8.05 1.01 12.36
CA MET A 90 -8.69 2.31 12.62
C MET A 90 -8.42 3.32 11.53
N GLN A 91 -9.48 3.77 10.88
CA GLN A 91 -9.46 4.72 9.76
C GLN A 91 -10.82 5.40 9.59
N SER A 92 -10.88 6.42 8.75
CA SER A 92 -12.13 7.06 8.32
C SER A 92 -12.62 6.47 7.01
N ASP A 93 -13.90 6.67 6.72
CA ASP A 93 -14.46 6.39 5.41
C ASP A 93 -13.67 7.12 4.33
N PHE A 94 -13.53 6.48 3.17
CA PHE A 94 -12.76 7.01 2.07
C PHE A 94 -13.62 7.17 0.81
N PRO A 95 -13.82 8.42 0.33
CA PRO A 95 -14.53 8.66 -0.92
C PRO A 95 -13.63 8.31 -2.12
N ILE A 96 -14.07 7.35 -2.94
CA ILE A 96 -13.35 6.96 -4.17
C ILE A 96 -13.68 7.94 -5.29
N TYR A 97 -14.98 8.07 -5.62
CA TYR A 97 -15.44 8.94 -6.71
C TYR A 97 -16.95 9.22 -6.54
N GLN A 98 -17.36 10.48 -6.71
CA GLN A 98 -18.75 10.92 -6.50
C GLN A 98 -19.33 10.43 -5.16
N ASP A 99 -20.36 9.58 -5.19
CA ASP A 99 -21.01 9.03 -4.00
C ASP A 99 -20.52 7.62 -3.63
N ILE A 100 -19.44 7.16 -4.31
CA ILE A 100 -18.85 5.86 -4.03
C ILE A 100 -17.84 6.02 -2.89
N VAL A 101 -18.14 5.43 -1.75
CA VAL A 101 -17.37 5.53 -0.51
C VAL A 101 -17.05 4.13 0.00
N LEU A 102 -15.79 3.93 0.42
CA LEU A 102 -15.43 2.77 1.23
C LEU A 102 -15.83 3.05 2.67
N ASP A 103 -16.72 2.21 3.21
CA ASP A 103 -17.23 2.33 4.57
C ASP A 103 -16.30 1.61 5.55
N TYR A 104 -15.71 2.37 6.45
CA TYR A 104 -14.84 1.89 7.50
C TYR A 104 -15.39 2.16 8.92
N THR A 105 -16.72 2.35 9.04
CA THR A 105 -17.38 2.58 10.34
C THR A 105 -17.16 1.44 11.33
N HIS A 106 -16.87 0.22 10.85
CA HIS A 106 -16.58 -0.98 11.64
C HIS A 106 -15.07 -1.19 11.94
N SER A 107 -14.19 -0.23 11.59
CA SER A 107 -12.76 -0.30 11.87
C SER A 107 -12.43 -0.41 13.37
N SER A 108 -11.32 -1.08 13.70
CA SER A 108 -10.88 -1.37 15.07
C SER A 108 -9.37 -1.17 15.24
N GLU A 109 -8.91 -0.92 16.47
CA GLU A 109 -7.48 -1.04 16.80
C GLU A 109 -7.06 -2.51 16.91
N ASP A 110 -7.98 -3.41 17.29
CA ASP A 110 -7.80 -4.86 17.20
C ASP A 110 -8.04 -5.29 15.76
N CYS A 111 -7.00 -5.22 14.94
CA CYS A 111 -7.06 -5.35 13.48
C CYS A 111 -5.90 -6.13 12.87
N LEU A 112 -4.92 -6.59 13.67
CA LEU A 112 -3.70 -7.23 13.17
C LEU A 112 -3.96 -8.71 12.85
N TYR A 113 -4.67 -8.92 11.75
CA TYR A 113 -5.13 -10.20 11.25
C TYR A 113 -4.69 -10.42 9.81
N TYR A 114 -4.71 -11.70 9.38
CA TYR A 114 -4.36 -12.11 8.02
C TYR A 114 -5.38 -13.11 7.45
N ASN A 115 -5.33 -13.26 6.11
CA ASN A 115 -6.10 -14.22 5.35
C ASN A 115 -5.15 -15.08 4.51
N VAL A 116 -5.44 -16.37 4.36
CA VAL A 116 -4.69 -17.31 3.52
C VAL A 116 -5.64 -18.03 2.57
N TRP A 117 -5.24 -18.17 1.31
CA TRP A 117 -5.89 -19.04 0.33
C TRP A 117 -4.89 -20.03 -0.23
N ARG A 118 -5.25 -21.31 -0.29
CA ARG A 118 -4.45 -22.37 -0.88
C ARG A 118 -5.29 -23.22 -1.84
N PRO A 119 -4.73 -23.72 -2.96
CA PRO A 119 -5.44 -24.66 -3.82
C PRO A 119 -5.71 -25.97 -3.08
N THR A 120 -6.97 -26.40 -3.01
CA THR A 120 -7.34 -27.66 -2.32
C THR A 120 -6.67 -28.87 -2.98
N ARG A 121 -6.50 -28.86 -4.34
CA ARG A 121 -5.84 -29.95 -5.08
C ARG A 121 -4.41 -30.24 -4.63
N SER A 122 -3.72 -29.26 -4.09
CA SER A 122 -2.33 -29.41 -3.61
C SER A 122 -2.25 -29.90 -2.16
N CYS A 123 -3.38 -29.82 -1.43
CA CYS A 123 -3.54 -30.32 -0.08
C CYS A 123 -4.86 -31.08 0.04
N PRO A 124 -5.02 -32.21 -0.70
CA PRO A 124 -6.31 -32.89 -0.85
C PRO A 124 -6.79 -33.57 0.42
N ASP A 125 -5.89 -34.01 1.28
CA ASP A 125 -6.22 -34.68 2.53
C ASP A 125 -6.52 -33.63 3.60
N ASP A 126 -7.61 -33.79 4.32
CA ASP A 126 -7.99 -32.93 5.47
C ASP A 126 -7.07 -33.17 6.68
N THR A 127 -5.78 -33.29 6.41
CA THR A 127 -4.74 -33.42 7.43
C THR A 127 -4.36 -32.06 7.98
N GLU A 128 -4.02 -31.99 9.26
CA GLU A 128 -3.57 -30.77 9.92
C GLU A 128 -2.26 -30.17 9.33
N THR A 129 -1.64 -30.85 8.36
CA THR A 129 -0.40 -30.44 7.68
C THR A 129 -0.47 -30.70 6.19
N CYS A 130 0.01 -29.75 5.41
CA CYS A 130 0.13 -29.85 3.95
C CYS A 130 1.61 -29.72 3.55
N ASN A 131 2.16 -30.69 2.83
CA ASN A 131 3.57 -30.74 2.43
C ASN A 131 3.84 -30.31 0.97
N ALA A 132 2.96 -29.52 0.37
CA ALA A 132 3.02 -29.19 -1.06
C ALA A 132 4.20 -28.29 -1.47
N LYS A 133 4.76 -27.49 -0.57
CA LYS A 133 5.87 -26.54 -0.82
C LYS A 133 5.61 -25.59 -2.01
N LEU A 134 4.40 -25.01 -2.05
CA LEU A 134 4.00 -24.08 -3.08
C LEU A 134 4.71 -22.72 -2.90
N PRO A 135 5.00 -22.00 -3.99
CA PRO A 135 5.41 -20.60 -3.90
C PRO A 135 4.36 -19.77 -3.16
N VAL A 136 4.81 -18.74 -2.45
CA VAL A 136 3.95 -17.90 -1.60
C VAL A 136 3.92 -16.48 -2.11
N MET A 137 2.75 -15.89 -2.28
CA MET A 137 2.58 -14.45 -2.48
C MET A 137 1.94 -13.80 -1.26
N VAL A 138 2.67 -12.88 -0.62
CA VAL A 138 2.17 -12.03 0.47
C VAL A 138 1.80 -10.68 -0.11
N PHE A 139 0.52 -10.32 -0.09
CA PHE A 139 0.01 -9.08 -0.67
C PHE A 139 -0.21 -8.01 0.39
N ILE A 140 0.37 -6.81 0.18
CA ILE A 140 0.24 -5.64 1.04
C ILE A 140 -0.70 -4.64 0.36
N HIS A 141 -1.81 -4.30 1.02
CA HIS A 141 -2.78 -3.36 0.47
C HIS A 141 -2.24 -1.92 0.39
N GLY A 142 -2.80 -1.14 -0.54
CA GLY A 142 -2.55 0.28 -0.69
C GLY A 142 -3.38 1.15 0.26
N GLY A 143 -3.46 2.44 -0.08
CA GLY A 143 -4.24 3.43 0.65
C GLY A 143 -3.41 4.53 1.32
N GLY A 144 -2.22 4.84 0.77
CA GLY A 144 -1.38 5.96 1.22
C GLY A 144 -0.94 5.87 2.69
N PHE A 145 -0.92 4.68 3.28
CA PHE A 145 -0.70 4.43 4.72
C PHE A 145 -1.81 5.02 5.63
N GLN A 146 -2.91 5.48 5.06
CA GLN A 146 -3.99 6.17 5.78
C GLN A 146 -5.27 5.33 5.88
N PHE A 147 -5.58 4.56 4.85
CA PHE A 147 -6.78 3.74 4.74
C PHE A 147 -6.47 2.42 4.01
N GLY A 148 -7.47 1.56 3.91
CA GLY A 148 -7.39 0.25 3.27
C GLY A 148 -7.46 -0.89 4.26
N ASP A 149 -7.71 -2.09 3.74
CA ASP A 149 -7.70 -3.33 4.51
C ASP A 149 -7.43 -4.53 3.61
N SER A 150 -7.01 -5.63 4.22
CA SER A 150 -6.66 -6.87 3.54
C SER A 150 -7.85 -7.65 2.99
N SER A 151 -9.07 -7.25 3.36
CA SER A 151 -10.30 -7.96 3.03
C SER A 151 -11.19 -7.17 2.06
N LEU A 152 -10.68 -6.04 1.54
CA LEU A 152 -11.37 -5.29 0.50
C LEU A 152 -11.64 -6.21 -0.69
N PHE A 153 -12.79 -6.04 -1.35
CA PHE A 153 -13.21 -6.86 -2.49
C PHE A 153 -12.15 -6.97 -3.61
N LEU A 154 -11.30 -5.95 -3.78
CA LEU A 154 -10.18 -5.93 -4.73
C LEU A 154 -9.05 -6.90 -4.37
N TYR A 155 -8.99 -7.39 -3.14
CA TYR A 155 -7.89 -8.21 -2.61
C TYR A 155 -8.32 -9.64 -2.27
N ASP A 156 -9.39 -10.14 -2.92
CA ASP A 156 -9.67 -11.57 -2.91
C ASP A 156 -8.69 -12.29 -3.84
N LEU A 157 -7.82 -13.09 -3.26
CA LEU A 157 -6.71 -13.73 -3.96
C LEU A 157 -6.99 -15.20 -4.31
N SER A 158 -8.20 -15.68 -4.10
CA SER A 158 -8.56 -17.09 -4.24
C SER A 158 -8.40 -17.61 -5.68
N HIS A 159 -8.80 -16.81 -6.68
CA HIS A 159 -8.63 -17.22 -8.10
C HIS A 159 -7.16 -17.26 -8.51
N LEU A 160 -6.36 -16.28 -8.06
CA LEU A 160 -4.93 -16.29 -8.32
C LEU A 160 -4.27 -17.52 -7.69
N ALA A 161 -4.67 -17.88 -6.45
CA ALA A 161 -4.13 -19.04 -5.76
C ALA A 161 -4.33 -20.33 -6.57
N VAL A 162 -5.56 -20.61 -6.99
CA VAL A 162 -5.85 -21.87 -7.73
C VAL A 162 -5.29 -21.85 -9.14
N ARG A 163 -5.41 -20.72 -9.86
CA ARG A 163 -4.93 -20.63 -11.24
C ARG A 163 -3.42 -20.80 -11.35
N SER A 164 -2.68 -20.14 -10.45
CA SER A 164 -1.21 -20.15 -10.47
C SER A 164 -0.60 -21.25 -9.61
N ASN A 165 -1.41 -22.04 -8.92
CA ASN A 165 -0.98 -23.08 -7.99
C ASN A 165 0.01 -22.56 -6.95
N ILE A 166 -0.35 -21.46 -6.26
CA ILE A 166 0.46 -20.80 -5.22
C ILE A 166 -0.37 -20.61 -3.95
N VAL A 167 0.30 -20.45 -2.81
CA VAL A 167 -0.36 -19.94 -1.60
C VAL A 167 -0.38 -18.43 -1.65
N THR A 168 -1.56 -17.83 -1.49
CA THR A 168 -1.71 -16.37 -1.45
C THR A 168 -2.15 -15.91 -0.07
N VAL A 169 -1.63 -14.77 0.36
CA VAL A 169 -1.85 -14.24 1.71
C VAL A 169 -2.07 -12.73 1.63
N SER A 170 -3.05 -12.22 2.38
CA SER A 170 -3.21 -10.79 2.64
C SER A 170 -3.29 -10.53 4.15
N PHE A 171 -2.93 -9.34 4.59
CA PHE A 171 -2.93 -9.00 6.02
C PHE A 171 -3.12 -7.51 6.26
N ASN A 172 -3.66 -7.16 7.43
CA ASN A 172 -3.77 -5.79 7.91
C ASN A 172 -2.51 -5.34 8.63
N TYR A 173 -2.21 -4.05 8.55
CA TYR A 173 -1.19 -3.36 9.33
C TYR A 173 -1.73 -2.02 9.81
N ARG A 174 -1.22 -1.48 10.92
CA ARG A 174 -1.68 -0.21 11.47
C ARG A 174 -1.42 0.94 10.50
N LEU A 175 -2.40 1.83 10.43
CA LEU A 175 -2.47 2.93 9.48
C LEU A 175 -2.42 4.28 10.20
N ASN A 176 -2.25 5.36 9.45
CA ASN A 176 -2.39 6.76 9.87
C ASN A 176 -1.71 7.06 11.22
N PHE A 177 -2.39 7.78 12.10
CA PHE A 177 -1.93 8.11 13.45
C PHE A 177 -1.46 6.89 14.26
N PHE A 178 -2.19 5.78 14.18
CA PHE A 178 -1.90 4.56 14.97
C PHE A 178 -0.67 3.81 14.49
N GLY A 179 -0.36 3.88 13.19
CA GLY A 179 0.76 3.19 12.57
C GLY A 179 2.02 4.04 12.39
N PHE A 180 1.88 5.36 12.26
CA PHE A 180 2.98 6.20 11.78
C PHE A 180 3.20 7.51 12.55
N LEU A 181 2.46 7.77 13.63
CA LEU A 181 2.78 8.91 14.49
C LEU A 181 4.16 8.71 15.14
N THR A 182 4.98 9.77 15.15
CA THR A 182 6.32 9.75 15.75
C THR A 182 6.62 11.05 16.46
N THR A 183 7.46 10.98 17.47
CA THR A 183 8.11 12.14 18.09
C THR A 183 9.53 12.35 17.59
N GLU A 184 10.02 11.46 16.72
CA GLU A 184 11.42 11.33 16.30
C GLU A 184 12.38 11.09 17.50
N THR A 185 11.87 10.55 18.59
CA THR A 185 12.62 10.17 19.78
C THR A 185 12.39 8.70 20.13
N ALA A 186 13.16 8.18 21.08
CA ALA A 186 12.99 6.82 21.59
C ALA A 186 11.62 6.57 22.25
N ASP A 187 10.97 7.64 22.75
CA ASP A 187 9.66 7.52 23.43
C ASP A 187 8.54 7.09 22.45
N MET A 188 8.63 7.53 21.19
CA MET A 188 7.70 7.10 20.12
C MET A 188 8.41 7.21 18.76
N PRO A 189 9.16 6.18 18.37
CA PRO A 189 10.01 6.20 17.19
C PRO A 189 9.25 6.24 15.86
N GLY A 190 7.95 5.85 15.85
CA GLY A 190 7.17 5.72 14.62
C GLY A 190 7.35 4.36 13.95
N ASN A 191 6.89 4.26 12.68
CA ASN A 191 6.99 3.05 11.87
C ASN A 191 6.26 1.81 12.43
N MET A 192 5.29 1.98 13.35
CA MET A 192 4.60 0.83 13.95
C MET A 192 3.89 -0.03 12.91
N GLY A 193 3.31 0.59 11.85
CA GLY A 193 2.73 -0.13 10.73
C GLY A 193 3.76 -0.92 9.91
N MET A 194 5.00 -0.44 9.78
CA MET A 194 6.07 -1.20 9.14
C MET A 194 6.55 -2.35 10.04
N TRP A 195 6.61 -2.15 11.35
CA TRP A 195 6.93 -3.21 12.29
C TRP A 195 5.86 -4.30 12.34
N ASP A 196 4.57 -3.95 12.12
CA ASP A 196 3.49 -4.93 11.94
C ASP A 196 3.77 -5.83 10.72
N GLN A 197 4.20 -5.24 9.60
CA GLN A 197 4.59 -5.98 8.39
C GLN A 197 5.82 -6.85 8.62
N VAL A 198 6.83 -6.37 9.35
CA VAL A 198 8.02 -7.17 9.74
C VAL A 198 7.62 -8.36 10.60
N LEU A 199 6.76 -8.15 11.61
CA LEU A 199 6.28 -9.23 12.46
C LEU A 199 5.51 -10.28 11.63
N PHE A 200 4.67 -9.81 10.70
CA PHE A 200 3.92 -10.72 9.84
C PHE A 200 4.82 -11.55 8.92
N LEU A 201 5.86 -10.97 8.31
CA LEU A 201 6.84 -11.74 7.51
C LEU A 201 7.61 -12.77 8.36
N LYS A 202 7.90 -12.47 9.62
CA LYS A 202 8.46 -13.47 10.56
C LYS A 202 7.46 -14.58 10.85
N TRP A 203 6.17 -14.25 10.96
CA TRP A 203 5.09 -15.23 11.09
C TRP A 203 5.01 -16.13 9.84
N ILE A 204 5.05 -15.55 8.63
CA ILE A 204 5.07 -16.30 7.36
C ILE A 204 6.21 -17.32 7.36
N ASN A 205 7.43 -16.89 7.70
CA ASN A 205 8.60 -17.77 7.71
C ASN A 205 8.43 -18.98 8.64
N LYS A 206 7.73 -18.81 9.76
CA LYS A 206 7.48 -19.88 10.73
C LYS A 206 6.31 -20.79 10.37
N ASN A 207 5.23 -20.25 9.82
CA ASN A 207 3.94 -20.91 9.78
C ASN A 207 3.43 -21.29 8.40
N ILE A 208 3.93 -20.67 7.32
CA ILE A 208 3.32 -20.84 5.98
C ILE A 208 3.46 -22.27 5.46
N ALA A 209 4.44 -23.02 5.94
CA ALA A 209 4.62 -24.42 5.59
C ALA A 209 3.42 -25.31 6.03
N TYR A 210 2.76 -24.97 7.13
CA TYR A 210 1.55 -25.67 7.57
C TYR A 210 0.38 -25.50 6.59
N PHE A 211 0.37 -24.40 5.84
CA PHE A 211 -0.59 -24.12 4.77
C PHE A 211 -0.13 -24.65 3.40
N GLY A 212 0.99 -25.38 3.34
CA GLY A 212 1.55 -25.93 2.10
C GLY A 212 2.43 -24.95 1.33
N GLY A 213 2.78 -23.80 1.88
CA GLY A 213 3.69 -22.82 1.27
C GLY A 213 5.16 -23.12 1.57
N ASP A 214 6.07 -22.70 0.68
CA ASP A 214 7.51 -22.75 0.93
C ASP A 214 8.00 -21.40 1.51
N PRO A 215 8.50 -21.37 2.76
CA PRO A 215 9.02 -20.15 3.37
C PRO A 215 10.25 -19.58 2.66
N ASN A 216 10.93 -20.36 1.79
CA ASN A 216 12.06 -19.90 1.00
C ASN A 216 11.65 -19.30 -0.36
N GLU A 217 10.39 -19.47 -0.79
CA GLU A 217 9.83 -18.98 -2.06
C GLU A 217 8.79 -17.89 -1.81
N VAL A 218 9.07 -16.95 -0.91
CA VAL A 218 8.16 -15.85 -0.54
C VAL A 218 8.38 -14.65 -1.48
N THR A 219 7.34 -14.27 -2.20
CA THR A 219 7.23 -13.02 -2.96
C THR A 219 6.34 -12.04 -2.21
N VAL A 220 6.87 -10.87 -1.86
CA VAL A 220 6.07 -9.78 -1.29
C VAL A 220 5.58 -8.89 -2.43
N ALA A 221 4.27 -8.85 -2.60
CA ALA A 221 3.58 -8.02 -3.59
C ALA A 221 2.84 -6.89 -2.89
N GLY A 222 2.74 -5.73 -3.52
CA GLY A 222 1.93 -4.65 -2.97
C GLY A 222 1.53 -3.62 -4.00
N HIS A 223 0.44 -2.93 -3.72
CA HIS A 223 -0.10 -1.87 -4.57
C HIS A 223 0.01 -0.50 -3.89
N SER A 224 0.41 0.55 -4.63
CA SER A 224 0.48 1.91 -4.10
C SER A 224 1.38 1.97 -2.86
N ALA A 225 0.89 2.40 -1.68
CA ALA A 225 1.61 2.34 -0.40
C ALA A 225 2.11 0.93 -0.06
N GLY A 226 1.39 -0.13 -0.47
CA GLY A 226 1.83 -1.52 -0.33
C GLY A 226 3.04 -1.84 -1.22
N GLY A 227 3.11 -1.28 -2.43
CA GLY A 227 4.27 -1.37 -3.32
C GLY A 227 5.49 -0.65 -2.73
N VAL A 228 5.27 0.55 -2.15
CA VAL A 228 6.28 1.27 -1.36
C VAL A 228 6.78 0.39 -0.21
N SER A 229 5.86 -0.22 0.55
CA SER A 229 6.20 -1.13 1.64
C SER A 229 7.06 -2.31 1.17
N ALA A 230 6.68 -2.96 0.07
CA ALA A 230 7.44 -4.09 -0.49
C ALA A 230 8.90 -3.71 -0.79
N GLY A 231 9.12 -2.53 -1.40
CA GLY A 231 10.46 -2.03 -1.68
C GLY A 231 11.25 -1.63 -0.42
N LEU A 232 10.61 -1.05 0.60
CA LEU A 232 11.24 -0.73 1.89
C LEU A 232 11.62 -2.01 2.65
N LEU A 233 10.72 -3.01 2.69
CA LEU A 233 10.97 -4.32 3.29
C LEU A 233 12.13 -5.03 2.59
N ALA A 234 12.25 -4.92 1.26
CA ALA A 234 13.34 -5.52 0.50
C ALA A 234 14.72 -4.94 0.86
N ALA A 235 14.79 -3.72 1.38
CA ALA A 235 16.02 -3.04 1.77
C ALA A 235 16.23 -3.00 3.30
N SER A 236 15.21 -3.34 4.10
CA SER A 236 15.28 -3.28 5.56
C SER A 236 16.16 -4.39 6.14
N PRO A 237 17.09 -4.10 7.06
CA PRO A 237 17.85 -5.14 7.76
C PRO A 237 16.97 -6.08 8.59
N ALA A 238 15.78 -5.62 9.02
CA ALA A 238 14.86 -6.38 9.86
C ALA A 238 14.17 -7.55 9.13
N THR A 239 14.22 -7.57 7.78
CA THR A 239 13.55 -8.58 6.93
C THR A 239 14.50 -9.37 6.06
N LYS A 240 15.81 -9.23 6.30
CA LYS A 240 16.83 -9.98 5.54
C LYS A 240 16.59 -11.48 5.67
N GLY A 241 16.44 -12.15 4.52
CA GLY A 241 16.20 -13.59 4.45
C GLY A 241 14.71 -14.02 4.61
N LEU A 242 13.77 -13.07 4.80
CA LEU A 242 12.34 -13.37 4.94
C LEU A 242 11.56 -13.30 3.63
N LEU A 243 12.13 -12.73 2.57
CA LEU A 243 11.50 -12.60 1.26
C LEU A 243 12.53 -12.82 0.16
N LYS A 244 12.09 -13.45 -0.94
CA LYS A 244 12.94 -13.77 -2.09
C LYS A 244 12.75 -12.79 -3.25
N ARG A 245 11.50 -12.33 -3.48
CA ARG A 245 11.11 -11.47 -4.60
C ARG A 245 10.17 -10.36 -4.16
N ILE A 246 10.05 -9.31 -4.96
CA ILE A 246 9.04 -8.27 -4.77
C ILE A 246 8.28 -7.95 -6.06
N ILE A 247 6.98 -7.65 -5.91
CA ILE A 247 6.13 -7.04 -6.95
C ILE A 247 5.66 -5.69 -6.45
N MET A 248 5.93 -4.64 -7.19
CA MET A 248 5.53 -3.27 -6.86
C MET A 248 4.58 -2.73 -7.92
N GLN A 249 3.29 -2.63 -7.57
CA GLN A 249 2.23 -2.15 -8.44
C GLN A 249 1.94 -0.68 -8.10
N SER A 250 2.24 0.23 -9.02
CA SER A 250 1.95 1.67 -8.89
C SER A 250 2.45 2.28 -7.58
N GLY A 251 3.68 1.94 -7.16
CA GLY A 251 4.31 2.48 -5.96
C GLY A 251 5.66 1.86 -5.68
N THR A 252 6.67 2.68 -5.44
CA THR A 252 8.03 2.27 -5.05
C THR A 252 8.50 3.14 -3.89
N PRO A 253 9.58 2.78 -3.16
CA PRO A 253 10.11 3.65 -2.10
C PRO A 253 10.39 5.08 -2.54
N LEU A 254 10.76 5.31 -3.80
CA LEU A 254 10.99 6.64 -4.34
C LEU A 254 9.70 7.46 -4.48
N SER A 255 8.53 6.83 -4.46
CA SER A 255 7.23 7.53 -4.44
C SER A 255 6.99 8.32 -3.15
N LEU A 256 7.58 7.90 -2.02
CA LEU A 256 7.53 8.66 -0.76
C LEU A 256 8.26 10.00 -0.86
N LEU A 257 9.29 10.07 -1.69
CA LEU A 257 10.20 11.21 -1.77
C LEU A 257 9.56 12.41 -2.46
N ALA A 258 8.54 12.16 -3.29
CA ALA A 258 7.71 13.23 -3.85
C ALA A 258 6.98 14.08 -2.76
N GLY A 259 7.30 13.88 -1.48
CA GLY A 259 6.67 14.55 -0.35
C GLY A 259 7.34 14.39 1.00
N SER A 260 8.57 13.87 1.05
CA SER A 260 9.28 13.53 2.29
C SER A 260 9.66 14.72 3.20
N THR A 261 9.56 15.96 2.73
CA THR A 261 9.86 17.17 3.52
C THR A 261 8.81 17.50 4.58
N TYR A 262 7.77 16.66 4.76
CA TYR A 262 6.57 17.06 5.51
C TYR A 262 6.40 16.44 6.89
N TYR A 263 7.23 15.48 7.30
CA TYR A 263 7.22 15.13 8.70
C TYR A 263 8.03 16.17 9.47
N SER A 264 7.36 16.85 10.36
CA SER A 264 7.97 17.78 11.32
C SER A 264 7.52 17.38 12.71
N PRO A 265 8.39 17.36 13.74
CA PRO A 265 7.99 17.24 15.14
C PRO A 265 6.88 18.20 15.54
N ASP A 266 6.69 19.25 14.73
CA ASP A 266 5.60 20.19 14.84
C ASP A 266 4.23 19.53 14.75
N LYS A 267 4.11 18.47 13.98
CA LYS A 267 2.82 17.79 13.79
C LYS A 267 2.41 16.95 14.99
N PHE A 268 3.35 16.29 15.66
CA PHE A 268 3.05 15.65 16.93
C PHE A 268 2.51 16.66 17.94
N TYR A 269 3.14 17.84 18.01
CA TYR A 269 2.70 18.92 18.88
C TYR A 269 1.29 19.40 18.52
N ASP A 270 1.03 19.70 17.26
CA ASP A 270 -0.27 20.20 16.81
C ASP A 270 -1.39 19.15 16.96
N VAL A 271 -1.12 17.90 16.64
CA VAL A 271 -2.06 16.79 16.83
C VAL A 271 -2.37 16.59 18.31
N SER A 272 -1.37 16.50 19.15
CA SER A 272 -1.56 16.27 20.59
C SER A 272 -2.26 17.45 21.27
N ARG A 273 -2.03 18.69 20.83
CA ARG A 273 -2.77 19.89 21.25
C ARG A 273 -4.25 19.80 20.88
N THR A 274 -4.54 19.49 19.62
CA THR A 274 -5.92 19.38 19.13
C THR A 274 -6.70 18.28 19.83
N LEU A 275 -6.01 17.20 20.18
CA LEU A 275 -6.59 16.09 20.95
C LEU A 275 -6.72 16.43 22.46
N GLY A 276 -6.27 17.60 22.89
CA GLY A 276 -6.38 18.07 24.28
C GLY A 276 -5.39 17.43 25.24
N CYS A 277 -4.28 16.86 24.74
CA CYS A 277 -3.25 16.27 25.59
C CYS A 277 -2.23 17.28 26.12
N HIS A 278 -2.28 18.53 25.67
CA HIS A 278 -1.66 19.71 26.28
C HIS A 278 -2.38 20.99 25.86
N ASN A 279 -2.17 22.08 26.59
CA ASN A 279 -2.87 23.35 26.40
C ASN A 279 -2.24 24.31 25.36
N GLY A 280 -1.13 23.90 24.75
CA GLY A 280 -0.42 24.72 23.76
C GLY A 280 0.42 25.86 24.34
N GLN A 281 0.50 26.01 25.64
CA GLN A 281 1.32 27.08 26.30
C GLN A 281 2.80 26.71 26.37
N ALA A 282 3.11 25.40 26.49
CA ALA A 282 4.49 24.93 26.46
C ALA A 282 5.08 25.12 25.05
N LYS A 283 6.33 25.58 24.98
CA LYS A 283 7.09 25.52 23.71
C LYS A 283 7.32 24.07 23.34
N LYS A 284 7.40 23.76 22.03
CA LYS A 284 7.58 22.38 21.53
C LYS A 284 8.72 21.63 22.21
N LYS A 285 9.86 22.31 22.41
CA LYS A 285 11.06 21.74 23.06
C LYS A 285 10.86 21.41 24.55
N ASP A 286 9.86 22.00 25.18
CA ASP A 286 9.57 21.88 26.62
C ASP A 286 8.34 20.98 26.87
N LEU A 287 7.84 20.31 25.84
CA LEU A 287 6.69 19.40 25.94
C LEU A 287 7.07 18.14 26.73
N ASP A 288 6.30 17.83 27.76
CA ASP A 288 6.40 16.56 28.50
C ASP A 288 5.89 15.41 27.62
N LEU A 289 6.81 14.79 26.85
CA LEU A 289 6.48 13.71 25.92
C LEU A 289 5.86 12.50 26.61
N PRO A 290 6.43 11.94 27.70
CA PRO A 290 5.83 10.80 28.39
C PRO A 290 4.40 11.05 28.85
N LYS A 291 4.14 12.23 29.43
CA LYS A 291 2.78 12.62 29.87
C LYS A 291 1.84 12.78 28.69
N THR A 292 2.30 13.38 27.60
CA THR A 292 1.50 13.60 26.38
C THR A 292 1.18 12.28 25.70
N ILE A 293 2.15 11.36 25.55
CA ILE A 293 1.95 10.03 24.98
C ILE A 293 0.97 9.21 25.85
N LYS A 294 1.12 9.27 27.19
CA LYS A 294 0.20 8.60 28.13
C LYS A 294 -1.24 9.14 27.98
N CYS A 295 -1.41 10.43 27.72
CA CYS A 295 -2.72 11.02 27.41
C CYS A 295 -3.27 10.45 26.10
N LEU A 296 -2.49 10.46 25.00
CA LEU A 296 -2.88 9.95 23.71
C LEU A 296 -3.28 8.45 23.76
N LYS A 297 -2.58 7.63 24.56
CA LYS A 297 -2.92 6.22 24.76
C LYS A 297 -4.28 5.98 25.42
N LYS A 298 -4.80 6.95 26.18
CA LYS A 298 -6.08 6.86 26.89
C LYS A 298 -7.28 7.35 26.07
N LEU A 299 -7.05 8.04 24.95
CA LEU A 299 -8.14 8.59 24.16
C LEU A 299 -8.91 7.50 23.42
N ASP A 300 -10.20 7.74 23.23
CA ASP A 300 -11.03 6.92 22.35
C ASP A 300 -10.53 7.00 20.90
N ALA A 301 -10.35 5.84 20.26
CA ALA A 301 -9.76 5.76 18.93
C ALA A 301 -10.61 6.45 17.85
N ARG A 302 -11.95 6.33 17.92
CA ARG A 302 -12.88 6.99 16.99
C ARG A 302 -12.88 8.51 17.17
N LYS A 303 -12.71 8.99 18.42
CA LYS A 303 -12.54 10.41 18.70
C LYS A 303 -11.26 10.94 18.06
N ILE A 304 -10.15 10.18 18.11
CA ILE A 304 -8.89 10.53 17.45
C ILE A 304 -9.13 10.68 15.94
N ILE A 305 -9.68 9.67 15.26
CA ILE A 305 -9.92 9.71 13.82
C ILE A 305 -10.79 10.91 13.42
N ARG A 306 -11.90 11.16 14.13
CA ARG A 306 -12.77 12.33 13.86
C ARG A 306 -12.06 13.67 14.05
N SER A 307 -11.14 13.75 15.01
CA SER A 307 -10.37 14.98 15.25
C SER A 307 -9.31 15.21 14.18
N LEU A 308 -8.67 14.14 13.68
CA LEU A 308 -7.69 14.22 12.60
C LEU A 308 -8.32 14.70 11.29
N LEU A 309 -9.54 14.28 10.98
CA LEU A 309 -10.29 14.77 9.82
C LEU A 309 -10.52 16.30 9.89
N ARG A 310 -10.81 16.85 11.09
CA ARG A 310 -11.00 18.29 11.28
C ARG A 310 -9.71 19.10 11.13
N LEU A 311 -8.56 18.48 11.42
CA LEU A 311 -7.26 19.14 11.30
C LEU A 311 -6.80 19.29 9.85
N ASN A 312 -7.50 18.64 8.91
CA ASN A 312 -7.10 18.61 7.50
C ASN A 312 -5.59 18.33 7.34
N LEU A 313 -5.07 17.45 8.21
CA LEU A 313 -3.67 17.06 8.26
C LEU A 313 -3.36 16.12 7.11
N GLY A 314 -3.68 16.35 5.95
CA GLY A 314 -3.50 15.56 4.76
C GLY A 314 -2.81 14.20 4.86
N GLN A 315 -3.01 13.37 3.89
CA GLN A 315 -2.62 11.95 3.91
C GLN A 315 -1.11 11.70 4.13
N ARG A 316 -0.24 12.67 3.85
CA ARG A 316 1.23 12.51 3.97
C ARG A 316 1.80 12.69 5.38
N VAL A 317 0.99 13.03 6.35
CA VAL A 317 1.46 13.26 7.73
C VAL A 317 1.92 11.98 8.40
N PHE A 318 1.33 10.86 8.01
CA PHE A 318 1.55 9.57 8.61
C PHE A 318 2.04 8.57 7.56
N SER A 319 3.34 8.50 7.37
CA SER A 319 4.01 7.62 6.42
C SER A 319 5.29 7.04 7.04
N PRO A 320 5.88 5.98 6.45
CA PRO A 320 7.16 5.45 6.90
C PRO A 320 8.25 6.53 6.99
N GLN A 321 9.08 6.42 8.04
CA GLN A 321 10.19 7.33 8.32
C GLN A 321 11.52 6.60 8.22
N GLU A 322 12.58 7.34 7.87
CA GLU A 322 13.96 6.88 7.95
C GLU A 322 14.57 7.09 9.34
N GLY A 323 15.66 6.40 9.63
CA GLY A 323 16.53 6.64 10.78
C GLY A 323 16.21 5.81 12.03
N ASP A 324 15.31 4.81 11.91
CA ASP A 324 15.09 3.80 12.96
C ASP A 324 15.71 2.44 12.56
N ASP A 325 15.57 1.43 13.43
CA ASP A 325 16.08 0.07 13.18
C ASP A 325 15.39 -0.63 12.00
N PHE A 326 14.19 -0.17 11.60
CA PHE A 326 13.49 -0.68 10.44
C PHE A 326 14.14 -0.20 9.15
N PHE A 327 14.39 1.12 9.03
CA PHE A 327 14.97 1.72 7.84
C PHE A 327 16.02 2.78 8.23
N PRO A 328 17.25 2.37 8.57
CA PRO A 328 18.30 3.27 9.06
C PRO A 328 18.98 4.08 7.95
N TYR A 329 18.46 4.08 6.75
CA TYR A 329 19.10 4.63 5.55
C TYR A 329 18.43 5.94 5.10
N ASP A 330 19.20 6.82 4.42
CA ASP A 330 18.64 7.95 3.66
C ASP A 330 18.04 7.44 2.35
N PRO A 331 16.72 7.49 2.15
CA PRO A 331 16.07 6.96 0.95
C PRO A 331 16.44 7.73 -0.34
N LEU A 332 16.95 8.97 -0.22
CA LEU A 332 17.44 9.76 -1.36
C LEU A 332 18.84 9.35 -1.80
N ALA A 333 19.62 8.69 -0.94
CA ALA A 333 20.96 8.28 -1.28
C ALA A 333 20.93 7.06 -2.21
N MET A 334 21.59 7.16 -3.36
CA MET A 334 21.69 6.03 -4.31
C MET A 334 22.27 4.77 -3.65
N ASP A 335 23.22 4.92 -2.73
CA ASP A 335 23.87 3.81 -2.05
C ASP A 335 22.96 3.05 -1.09
N THR A 336 21.86 3.66 -0.63
CA THR A 336 20.83 3.01 0.18
C THR A 336 20.30 1.76 -0.52
N TRP A 337 20.09 1.85 -1.80
CA TRP A 337 19.44 0.79 -2.58
C TRP A 337 20.36 -0.39 -2.88
N LYS A 338 21.64 -0.30 -2.54
CA LYS A 338 22.57 -1.44 -2.52
C LYS A 338 22.25 -2.46 -1.41
N ASN A 339 21.44 -2.08 -0.43
CA ASN A 339 20.99 -2.96 0.65
C ASN A 339 19.80 -3.84 0.27
N VAL A 340 19.24 -3.71 -0.92
CA VAL A 340 18.18 -4.58 -1.41
C VAL A 340 18.68 -6.03 -1.48
N HIS A 341 18.00 -6.94 -0.78
CA HIS A 341 18.43 -8.32 -0.57
C HIS A 341 17.52 -9.37 -1.22
N VAL A 342 16.68 -8.96 -2.17
CA VAL A 342 15.83 -9.85 -2.98
C VAL A 342 16.58 -10.34 -4.22
N LYS A 343 16.00 -11.34 -4.91
CA LYS A 343 16.61 -11.93 -6.12
C LYS A 343 16.08 -11.31 -7.40
N GLU A 344 14.78 -11.02 -7.45
CA GLU A 344 14.12 -10.48 -8.63
C GLU A 344 13.10 -9.40 -8.22
N VAL A 345 12.88 -8.45 -9.14
CA VAL A 345 11.95 -7.31 -8.98
C VAL A 345 11.00 -7.23 -10.17
N PHE A 346 9.70 -7.15 -9.92
CA PHE A 346 8.69 -6.87 -10.92
C PHE A 346 7.94 -5.58 -10.54
N ALA A 347 7.96 -4.57 -11.41
CA ALA A 347 7.38 -3.28 -11.09
C ALA A 347 6.65 -2.68 -12.29
N GLY A 348 5.60 -1.92 -12.05
CA GLY A 348 4.88 -1.26 -13.12
C GLY A 348 3.90 -0.22 -12.63
N SER A 349 3.18 0.37 -13.58
CA SER A 349 2.21 1.43 -13.33
C SER A 349 1.09 1.39 -14.37
N ASN A 350 0.02 2.15 -14.10
CA ASN A 350 -1.07 2.37 -15.03
C ASN A 350 -0.79 3.56 -15.96
N LEU A 351 -1.47 3.61 -17.09
CA LEU A 351 -1.22 4.65 -18.11
C LEU A 351 -1.53 6.06 -17.58
N ASN A 352 -2.62 6.26 -16.84
CA ASN A 352 -3.13 7.55 -16.41
C ASN A 352 -3.24 7.67 -14.86
N GLU A 353 -2.17 7.33 -14.15
CA GLU A 353 -2.11 7.25 -12.68
C GLU A 353 -2.63 8.50 -11.95
N GLY A 354 -2.32 9.69 -12.47
CA GLY A 354 -2.57 10.94 -11.76
C GLY A 354 -3.99 11.49 -11.89
N THR A 355 -4.82 10.97 -12.81
CA THR A 355 -6.10 11.58 -13.15
C THR A 355 -7.11 11.51 -11.99
N GLY A 356 -7.22 10.35 -11.33
CA GLY A 356 -8.10 10.19 -10.18
C GLY A 356 -7.70 11.10 -9.02
N PHE A 357 -6.41 11.19 -8.73
CA PHE A 357 -5.88 12.06 -7.68
C PHE A 357 -6.14 13.54 -7.94
N LEU A 358 -5.85 14.01 -9.15
CA LEU A 358 -6.09 15.41 -9.51
C LEU A 358 -7.57 15.76 -9.43
N SER A 359 -8.46 14.87 -9.88
CA SER A 359 -9.89 15.08 -9.78
C SER A 359 -10.37 15.24 -8.34
N TYR A 360 -9.86 14.37 -7.43
CA TYR A 360 -10.13 14.48 -6.00
C TYR A 360 -9.66 15.83 -5.44
N ILE A 361 -8.44 16.26 -5.79
CA ILE A 361 -7.89 17.54 -5.37
C ILE A 361 -8.76 18.69 -5.80
N LEU A 362 -9.07 18.78 -7.10
CA LEU A 362 -9.82 19.89 -7.66
C LEU A 362 -11.26 19.96 -7.11
N LYS A 363 -11.86 18.81 -6.77
CA LYS A 363 -13.18 18.74 -6.13
C LYS A 363 -13.19 19.33 -4.73
N HIS A 364 -12.13 19.11 -3.95
CA HIS A 364 -12.07 19.51 -2.54
C HIS A 364 -11.37 20.84 -2.30
N HIS A 365 -10.75 21.41 -3.33
CA HIS A 365 -9.96 22.65 -3.24
C HIS A 365 -10.32 23.62 -4.37
N HIS A 366 -11.47 24.27 -4.25
CA HIS A 366 -11.98 25.21 -5.25
C HIS A 366 -11.02 26.37 -5.55
N ASP A 367 -10.33 26.89 -4.51
CA ASP A 367 -9.34 27.97 -4.67
C ASP A 367 -8.20 27.56 -5.62
N LEU A 368 -7.76 26.30 -5.58
CA LEU A 368 -6.74 25.80 -6.50
C LEU A 368 -7.28 25.74 -7.93
N ALA A 369 -8.51 25.24 -8.10
CA ALA A 369 -9.13 25.19 -9.43
C ALA A 369 -9.28 26.59 -10.03
N ASP A 370 -9.60 27.60 -9.22
CA ASP A 370 -9.71 28.99 -9.65
C ASP A 370 -8.33 29.62 -9.95
N ASN A 371 -7.33 29.40 -9.12
CA ASN A 371 -5.96 29.86 -9.38
C ASN A 371 -5.37 29.23 -10.66
N LEU A 372 -5.68 27.98 -10.95
CA LEU A 372 -5.28 27.32 -12.20
C LEU A 372 -5.90 28.00 -13.42
N LYS A 373 -7.12 28.53 -13.32
CA LYS A 373 -7.76 29.29 -14.41
C LYS A 373 -7.10 30.65 -14.64
N VAL A 374 -6.56 31.28 -13.59
CA VAL A 374 -5.91 32.60 -13.67
C VAL A 374 -4.49 32.50 -14.23
N ASP A 375 -3.63 31.72 -13.58
CA ASP A 375 -2.25 31.47 -14.03
C ASP A 375 -1.79 30.06 -13.60
N TYR A 376 -2.09 29.08 -14.44
CA TYR A 376 -1.71 27.70 -14.14
C TYR A 376 -0.21 27.46 -14.06
N ARG A 377 0.60 28.21 -14.87
CA ARG A 377 2.07 28.01 -14.88
C ARG A 377 2.69 28.47 -13.58
N ALA A 378 2.31 29.63 -13.09
CA ALA A 378 2.76 30.14 -11.79
C ALA A 378 2.25 29.24 -10.65
N THR A 379 0.97 28.85 -10.69
CA THR A 379 0.36 27.98 -9.69
C THR A 379 1.06 26.63 -9.61
N ILE A 380 1.26 25.92 -10.72
CA ILE A 380 1.95 24.62 -10.74
C ILE A 380 3.42 24.77 -10.33
N THR A 381 4.11 25.83 -10.78
CA THR A 381 5.50 26.07 -10.38
C THR A 381 5.60 26.29 -8.87
N ALA A 382 4.69 27.06 -8.28
CA ALA A 382 4.62 27.25 -6.83
C ALA A 382 4.31 25.94 -6.10
N MET A 383 3.38 25.15 -6.60
CA MET A 383 3.08 23.82 -6.08
C MET A 383 4.32 22.93 -6.06
N LEU A 384 5.04 22.80 -7.15
CA LEU A 384 6.27 21.99 -7.21
C LEU A 384 7.31 22.47 -6.21
N SER A 385 7.48 23.78 -6.05
CA SER A 385 8.45 24.34 -5.11
C SER A 385 8.05 24.10 -3.65
N LEU A 386 6.77 24.26 -3.34
CA LEU A 386 6.27 24.14 -1.97
C LEU A 386 6.14 22.69 -1.52
N PHE A 387 5.85 21.78 -2.42
CA PHE A 387 5.41 20.43 -2.08
C PHE A 387 6.39 19.32 -2.45
N ALA A 388 7.23 19.58 -3.45
CA ALA A 388 8.27 18.64 -3.87
C ALA A 388 9.68 19.22 -3.64
N ASP A 389 9.78 20.34 -2.92
CA ASP A 389 11.04 21.04 -2.64
C ASP A 389 11.86 21.34 -3.91
N VAL A 390 11.16 21.52 -5.03
CA VAL A 390 11.74 21.77 -6.34
C VAL A 390 12.12 23.26 -6.44
N PRO A 391 13.38 23.62 -6.74
CA PRO A 391 13.75 25.02 -6.95
C PRO A 391 12.89 25.67 -8.06
N LEU A 392 12.43 26.91 -7.86
CA LEU A 392 11.53 27.62 -8.79
C LEU A 392 12.00 27.58 -10.25
N VAL A 393 13.31 27.70 -10.48
CA VAL A 393 13.89 27.62 -11.84
C VAL A 393 13.64 26.25 -12.47
N THR A 394 13.78 25.19 -11.69
CA THR A 394 13.53 23.83 -12.15
C THR A 394 12.05 23.55 -12.30
N GLY A 395 11.21 24.05 -11.38
CA GLY A 395 9.76 23.99 -11.50
C GLY A 395 9.26 24.62 -12.81
N LYS A 396 9.80 25.80 -13.18
CA LYS A 396 9.52 26.43 -14.47
C LYS A 396 9.93 25.57 -15.67
N ARG A 397 11.07 24.85 -15.60
CA ARG A 397 11.50 23.91 -16.66
C ARG A 397 10.57 22.72 -16.76
N MET A 398 10.14 22.16 -15.64
CA MET A 398 9.17 21.07 -15.60
C MET A 398 7.84 21.50 -16.22
N VAL A 399 7.29 22.64 -15.79
CA VAL A 399 6.06 23.18 -16.38
C VAL A 399 6.21 23.39 -17.89
N LYS A 400 7.34 23.94 -18.35
CA LYS A 400 7.61 24.07 -19.79
C LYS A 400 7.65 22.72 -20.51
N ALA A 401 8.24 21.70 -19.92
CA ALA A 401 8.34 20.37 -20.53
C ALA A 401 6.97 19.68 -20.72
N TYR A 402 6.02 19.88 -19.80
CA TYR A 402 4.68 19.31 -19.91
C TYR A 402 3.73 20.17 -20.75
N PHE A 403 3.74 21.48 -20.53
CA PHE A 403 2.74 22.39 -21.08
C PHE A 403 3.19 23.13 -22.33
N GLY A 404 4.49 23.10 -22.65
CA GLY A 404 5.04 23.71 -23.86
C GLY A 404 4.61 25.19 -24.04
N GLY A 405 4.12 25.53 -25.24
CA GLY A 405 3.57 26.82 -25.59
C GLY A 405 2.05 26.94 -25.48
N TYR A 406 1.33 25.96 -24.87
CA TYR A 406 -0.13 26.02 -24.77
C TYR A 406 -0.61 27.26 -24.02
N GLU A 407 -1.52 28.02 -24.62
CA GLU A 407 -2.23 29.12 -23.96
C GLU A 407 -3.59 28.62 -23.44
N VAL A 408 -3.78 28.71 -22.13
CA VAL A 408 -4.91 28.08 -21.41
C VAL A 408 -6.27 28.71 -21.71
N LYS A 409 -6.32 29.90 -22.25
CA LYS A 409 -7.59 30.64 -22.45
C LYS A 409 -8.67 29.86 -23.21
N HIS A 410 -8.28 28.82 -23.95
CA HIS A 410 -9.21 28.03 -24.79
C HIS A 410 -9.18 26.51 -24.55
N GLU A 411 -8.31 25.96 -23.67
CA GLU A 411 -8.03 24.52 -23.58
C GLU A 411 -7.99 23.99 -22.14
N GLY A 412 -8.94 24.37 -21.28
CA GLY A 412 -8.97 23.96 -19.87
C GLY A 412 -8.89 22.45 -19.66
N GLN A 413 -9.54 21.63 -20.50
CA GLN A 413 -9.48 20.18 -20.45
C GLN A 413 -8.05 19.68 -20.70
N LYS A 414 -7.32 20.26 -21.67
CA LYS A 414 -5.94 19.86 -21.98
C LYS A 414 -4.98 20.13 -20.83
N VAL A 415 -5.16 21.24 -20.12
CA VAL A 415 -4.37 21.56 -18.91
C VAL A 415 -4.58 20.54 -17.81
N VAL A 416 -5.83 20.13 -17.57
CA VAL A 416 -6.17 19.09 -16.57
C VAL A 416 -5.52 17.75 -16.96
N GLU A 417 -5.55 17.37 -18.23
CA GLU A 417 -4.90 16.15 -18.72
C GLU A 417 -3.38 16.18 -18.51
N LEU A 418 -2.72 17.28 -18.89
CA LEU A 418 -1.27 17.44 -18.74
C LEU A 418 -0.85 17.52 -17.27
N LEU A 419 -1.65 18.15 -16.41
CA LEU A 419 -1.41 18.18 -14.97
C LEU A 419 -1.59 16.79 -14.35
N SER A 420 -2.59 16.04 -14.81
CA SER A 420 -2.78 14.64 -14.41
C SER A 420 -1.59 13.77 -14.81
N GLU A 421 -1.08 13.94 -16.02
CA GLU A 421 0.13 13.25 -16.49
C GLU A 421 1.33 13.58 -15.61
N MET A 422 1.55 14.87 -15.33
CA MET A 422 2.64 15.34 -14.48
C MET A 422 2.56 14.78 -13.06
N MET A 423 1.36 14.71 -12.48
CA MET A 423 1.14 14.08 -11.17
C MET A 423 1.41 12.57 -11.21
N GLY A 424 0.94 11.88 -12.24
CA GLY A 424 1.21 10.46 -12.43
C GLY A 424 2.70 10.16 -12.57
N ASP A 425 3.42 11.04 -13.28
CA ASP A 425 4.86 10.89 -13.46
C ASP A 425 5.63 11.12 -12.16
N ILE A 426 5.33 12.19 -11.41
CA ILE A 426 6.06 12.50 -10.16
C ILE A 426 5.81 11.49 -9.04
N VAL A 427 4.60 10.94 -8.94
CA VAL A 427 4.24 10.06 -7.82
C VAL A 427 4.48 8.58 -8.14
N PHE A 428 4.28 8.15 -9.39
CA PHE A 428 4.26 6.72 -9.74
C PHE A 428 5.24 6.32 -10.83
N LYS A 429 5.14 6.90 -12.05
CA LYS A 429 5.87 6.39 -13.21
C LYS A 429 7.38 6.65 -13.11
N CYS A 430 7.79 7.88 -12.78
CA CYS A 430 9.20 8.21 -12.63
C CYS A 430 9.85 7.55 -11.41
N PRO A 431 9.22 7.48 -10.23
CA PRO A 431 9.72 6.64 -9.16
C PRO A 431 9.92 5.18 -9.56
N THR A 432 8.98 4.59 -10.30
CA THR A 432 9.08 3.20 -10.77
C THR A 432 10.19 3.02 -11.79
N HIS A 433 10.34 3.96 -12.75
CA HIS A 433 11.44 3.99 -13.71
C HIS A 433 12.79 4.05 -13.00
N LEU A 434 12.99 5.05 -12.15
CA LEU A 434 14.25 5.30 -11.45
C LEU A 434 14.61 4.16 -10.48
N TYR A 435 13.62 3.59 -9.78
CA TYR A 435 13.87 2.44 -8.90
C TYR A 435 14.30 1.20 -9.69
N SER A 436 13.64 0.91 -10.82
CA SER A 436 14.01 -0.22 -11.68
C SER A 436 15.41 -0.07 -12.24
N GLU A 437 15.80 1.16 -12.60
CA GLU A 437 17.17 1.46 -13.04
C GLU A 437 18.18 1.24 -11.91
N LEU A 438 17.89 1.65 -10.68
CA LEU A 438 18.74 1.39 -9.52
C LEU A 438 18.95 -0.11 -9.29
N MET A 439 17.90 -0.93 -9.48
CA MET A 439 18.01 -2.38 -9.36
C MET A 439 18.86 -2.96 -10.49
N ALA A 440 18.66 -2.51 -11.71
CA ALA A 440 19.45 -2.91 -12.87
C ALA A 440 20.93 -2.54 -12.73
N LEU A 441 21.25 -1.37 -12.15
CA LEU A 441 22.63 -0.95 -11.85
C LEU A 441 23.35 -1.89 -10.88
N GLN A 442 22.61 -2.63 -10.07
CA GLN A 442 23.13 -3.62 -9.12
C GLN A 442 23.14 -5.04 -9.69
N GLY A 443 22.75 -5.21 -10.96
CA GLY A 443 22.67 -6.52 -11.60
C GLY A 443 21.48 -7.37 -11.15
N LEU A 444 20.49 -6.78 -10.47
CA LEU A 444 19.27 -7.49 -10.09
C LEU A 444 18.33 -7.60 -11.31
N PRO A 445 17.85 -8.81 -11.66
CA PRO A 445 16.80 -8.99 -12.66
C PRO A 445 15.58 -8.14 -12.26
N SER A 446 15.28 -7.16 -13.11
CA SER A 446 14.16 -6.23 -12.92
C SER A 446 13.29 -6.25 -14.17
N TYR A 447 12.00 -6.39 -13.99
CA TYR A 447 11.01 -6.46 -15.06
C TYR A 447 10.01 -5.33 -14.89
N ARG A 448 9.58 -4.73 -16.03
CA ARG A 448 8.65 -3.61 -15.98
C ARG A 448 7.43 -3.83 -16.87
N TYR A 449 6.26 -3.38 -16.36
CA TYR A 449 5.04 -3.30 -17.15
C TYR A 449 4.43 -1.90 -17.17
N LEU A 450 3.56 -1.67 -18.18
CA LEU A 450 2.61 -0.58 -18.22
C LEU A 450 1.22 -1.15 -18.51
N PHE A 451 0.31 -1.05 -17.55
CA PHE A 451 -1.08 -1.42 -17.76
C PHE A 451 -1.80 -0.30 -18.51
N ALA A 452 -2.30 -0.60 -19.72
CA ALA A 452 -2.82 0.41 -20.64
C ALA A 452 -4.27 0.15 -21.09
N TYR A 453 -4.95 -0.79 -20.45
CA TYR A 453 -6.34 -1.13 -20.76
C TYR A 453 -7.29 -0.43 -19.78
N ARG A 454 -8.24 0.33 -20.33
CA ARG A 454 -9.32 0.91 -19.54
C ARG A 454 -10.47 -0.10 -19.42
N PRO A 455 -10.81 -0.55 -18.20
CA PRO A 455 -11.86 -1.53 -17.99
C PRO A 455 -13.24 -1.02 -18.39
N SER A 456 -14.09 -1.91 -18.89
CA SER A 456 -15.49 -1.59 -19.23
C SER A 456 -16.31 -1.20 -18.01
N TYR A 457 -15.95 -1.74 -16.84
CA TYR A 457 -16.59 -1.48 -15.56
C TYR A 457 -16.06 -0.23 -14.84
N SER A 458 -15.07 0.47 -15.39
CA SER A 458 -14.51 1.68 -14.74
C SER A 458 -15.61 2.65 -14.32
N ILE A 459 -15.57 3.06 -13.05
CA ILE A 459 -16.53 4.02 -12.47
C ILE A 459 -16.22 5.46 -12.87
N PHE A 460 -15.04 5.69 -13.42
CA PHE A 460 -14.57 7.02 -13.80
C PHE A 460 -15.02 7.40 -15.22
N PRO A 461 -15.11 8.69 -15.56
CA PRO A 461 -15.37 9.17 -16.93
C PRO A 461 -14.32 8.65 -17.93
N LYS A 462 -14.69 8.55 -19.22
CA LYS A 462 -13.77 8.04 -20.26
C LYS A 462 -12.47 8.83 -20.36
N TRP A 463 -12.50 10.14 -20.16
CA TRP A 463 -11.33 11.00 -20.25
C TRP A 463 -10.29 10.79 -19.13
N PHE A 464 -10.67 10.12 -18.03
CA PHE A 464 -9.71 9.73 -16.99
C PHE A 464 -8.69 8.70 -17.48
N GLY A 465 -9.04 7.94 -18.52
CA GLY A 465 -8.18 6.89 -19.05
C GLY A 465 -8.09 5.69 -18.11
N VAL A 466 -6.88 5.20 -17.91
CA VAL A 466 -6.55 4.04 -17.06
C VAL A 466 -6.02 4.55 -15.74
N VAL A 467 -6.89 4.65 -14.75
CA VAL A 467 -6.56 5.28 -13.47
C VAL A 467 -5.83 4.34 -12.52
N HIS A 468 -5.34 4.90 -11.43
CA HIS A 468 -4.71 4.16 -10.33
C HIS A 468 -5.60 3.03 -9.81
N SER A 469 -5.05 1.84 -9.61
CA SER A 469 -5.71 0.61 -9.12
C SER A 469 -6.55 -0.18 -10.15
N GLU A 470 -6.70 0.26 -11.39
CA GLU A 470 -7.54 -0.47 -12.37
C GLU A 470 -6.93 -1.78 -12.86
N GLU A 471 -5.63 -2.01 -12.69
CA GLU A 471 -4.98 -3.29 -12.99
C GLU A 471 -5.26 -4.38 -11.95
N LEU A 472 -5.60 -3.99 -10.70
CA LEU A 472 -5.72 -4.92 -9.58
C LEU A 472 -6.72 -6.05 -9.82
N PRO A 473 -7.96 -5.78 -10.27
CA PRO A 473 -8.91 -6.84 -10.54
C PRO A 473 -8.42 -7.86 -11.56
N PHE A 474 -7.60 -7.41 -12.51
CA PHE A 474 -7.03 -8.29 -13.53
C PHE A 474 -5.85 -9.09 -12.99
N ALA A 475 -4.93 -8.45 -12.31
CA ALA A 475 -3.72 -9.10 -11.79
C ALA A 475 -4.02 -10.08 -10.66
N LEU A 476 -5.02 -9.78 -9.83
CA LEU A 476 -5.40 -10.57 -8.65
C LEU A 476 -6.59 -11.51 -8.93
N GLY A 477 -7.32 -11.31 -10.03
CA GLY A 477 -8.51 -12.09 -10.35
C GLY A 477 -9.72 -11.80 -9.44
N SER A 478 -9.70 -10.69 -8.73
CA SER A 478 -10.61 -10.44 -7.60
C SER A 478 -12.06 -10.18 -7.98
N LEU A 479 -12.32 -9.71 -9.20
CA LEU A 479 -13.68 -9.34 -9.61
C LEU A 479 -14.40 -10.42 -10.45
N ILE A 480 -13.80 -11.57 -10.72
CA ILE A 480 -14.48 -12.69 -11.40
C ILE A 480 -15.75 -13.15 -10.63
N PHE A 481 -15.86 -12.72 -9.39
CA PHE A 481 -16.93 -13.10 -8.43
C PHE A 481 -18.25 -12.34 -8.54
N SER A 482 -18.29 -11.17 -9.17
CA SER A 482 -19.48 -10.32 -9.13
C SER A 482 -20.70 -10.94 -9.84
N THR A 483 -20.50 -12.05 -10.53
CA THR A 483 -21.54 -12.79 -11.26
C THR A 483 -21.95 -14.11 -10.62
N ASP A 484 -21.28 -14.57 -9.55
CA ASP A 484 -21.63 -15.82 -8.85
C ASP A 484 -22.58 -15.54 -7.67
N PRO A 485 -23.90 -15.85 -7.82
CA PRO A 485 -24.88 -15.63 -6.76
C PRO A 485 -24.65 -16.50 -5.51
N THR A 486 -23.85 -17.58 -5.61
CA THR A 486 -23.57 -18.47 -4.47
C THR A 486 -22.51 -17.91 -3.53
N ARG A 487 -21.76 -16.89 -3.96
CA ARG A 487 -20.68 -16.24 -3.21
C ARG A 487 -21.04 -14.87 -2.60
N THR A 488 -22.30 -14.51 -2.66
CA THR A 488 -22.79 -13.20 -2.22
C THR A 488 -22.46 -12.81 -0.78
N SER A 489 -22.21 -13.75 0.11
CA SER A 489 -22.00 -13.45 1.54
C SER A 489 -20.59 -12.97 1.91
N ILE A 490 -19.53 -13.35 1.17
CA ILE A 490 -18.13 -13.05 1.56
C ILE A 490 -17.55 -11.89 0.75
N ALA A 491 -17.88 -11.78 -0.54
CA ALA A 491 -17.31 -10.77 -1.43
C ALA A 491 -18.18 -9.49 -1.54
N THR A 492 -19.49 -9.61 -1.34
CA THR A 492 -20.44 -8.49 -1.59
C THR A 492 -20.59 -7.52 -0.43
N ASP A 493 -20.33 -7.93 0.82
CA ASP A 493 -20.50 -7.06 2.00
C ASP A 493 -19.57 -5.84 2.01
N SER A 494 -18.48 -5.88 1.24
CA SER A 494 -17.53 -4.77 1.10
C SER A 494 -17.60 -4.07 -0.26
N LEU A 495 -18.53 -4.46 -1.16
CA LEU A 495 -18.63 -3.88 -2.50
C LEU A 495 -19.39 -2.54 -2.43
N PRO A 496 -18.76 -1.42 -2.80
CA PRO A 496 -19.47 -0.15 -2.86
C PRO A 496 -20.63 -0.23 -3.85
N ARG A 497 -21.77 0.39 -3.54
CA ARG A 497 -23.00 0.36 -4.36
C ARG A 497 -22.77 0.69 -5.85
N GLY A 498 -21.79 1.52 -6.17
CA GLY A 498 -21.44 1.89 -7.55
C GLY A 498 -20.80 0.76 -8.38
N PHE A 499 -20.37 -0.33 -7.76
CA PHE A 499 -19.85 -1.52 -8.44
C PHE A 499 -20.90 -2.61 -8.63
N LEU A 500 -22.01 -2.55 -7.89
CA LEU A 500 -23.08 -3.53 -8.00
C LEU A 500 -23.70 -3.52 -9.41
N GLY A 501 -23.87 -4.71 -9.99
CA GLY A 501 -24.48 -4.88 -11.31
C GLY A 501 -23.58 -4.57 -12.51
N ARG A 502 -22.30 -4.26 -12.30
CA ARG A 502 -21.33 -4.14 -13.39
C ARG A 502 -20.76 -5.52 -13.73
N SER A 503 -20.86 -5.89 -14.99
CA SER A 503 -20.35 -7.18 -15.51
C SER A 503 -19.09 -6.99 -16.33
N TYR A 504 -18.25 -8.03 -16.37
CA TYR A 504 -17.09 -8.10 -17.25
C TYR A 504 -17.48 -8.68 -18.58
N THR A 505 -16.81 -8.23 -19.62
CA THR A 505 -16.88 -8.88 -20.90
C THR A 505 -16.10 -10.20 -20.89
N THR A 506 -16.44 -11.11 -21.80
CA THR A 506 -15.67 -12.36 -21.99
C THR A 506 -14.20 -12.09 -22.25
N ASN A 507 -13.89 -11.03 -23.00
CA ASN A 507 -12.51 -10.63 -23.29
C ASN A 507 -11.78 -10.15 -22.03
N GLU A 508 -12.45 -9.42 -21.14
CA GLU A 508 -11.88 -9.00 -19.87
C GLU A 508 -11.61 -10.18 -18.94
N THR A 509 -12.52 -11.14 -18.87
CA THR A 509 -12.30 -12.37 -18.11
C THR A 509 -11.09 -13.16 -18.64
N ALA A 510 -10.94 -13.26 -19.97
CA ALA A 510 -9.77 -13.88 -20.58
C ALA A 510 -8.49 -13.09 -20.28
N PHE A 511 -8.54 -11.77 -20.33
CA PHE A 511 -7.39 -10.91 -19.99
C PHE A 511 -7.01 -11.00 -18.51
N MET A 512 -7.97 -11.10 -17.57
CA MET A 512 -7.70 -11.41 -16.16
C MET A 512 -6.89 -12.69 -16.01
N ARG A 513 -7.29 -13.77 -16.73
CA ARG A 513 -6.55 -15.04 -16.72
C ARG A 513 -5.12 -14.85 -17.20
N GLN A 514 -4.90 -14.08 -18.26
CA GLN A 514 -3.55 -13.79 -18.77
C GLN A 514 -2.69 -13.03 -17.75
N LEU A 515 -3.26 -12.03 -17.07
CA LEU A 515 -2.51 -11.29 -16.04
C LEU A 515 -2.21 -12.17 -14.82
N MET A 516 -3.16 -12.97 -14.36
CA MET A 516 -2.91 -13.94 -13.29
C MET A 516 -1.78 -14.92 -13.67
N ASP A 517 -1.70 -15.38 -14.92
CA ASP A 517 -0.59 -16.22 -15.38
C ASP A 517 0.74 -15.48 -15.33
N THR A 518 0.76 -14.21 -15.72
CA THR A 518 1.97 -13.35 -15.66
C THR A 518 2.46 -13.16 -14.21
N TRP A 519 1.55 -12.79 -13.28
CA TRP A 519 1.89 -12.61 -11.86
C TRP A 519 2.29 -13.93 -11.21
N GLY A 520 1.53 -14.98 -11.45
CA GLY A 520 1.81 -16.32 -10.93
C GLY A 520 3.14 -16.90 -11.42
N SER A 521 3.47 -16.69 -12.72
CA SER A 521 4.76 -17.06 -13.27
C SER A 521 5.90 -16.37 -12.54
N PHE A 522 5.80 -15.03 -12.30
CA PHE A 522 6.83 -14.31 -11.55
C PHE A 522 6.96 -14.80 -10.11
N VAL A 523 5.85 -15.04 -9.42
CA VAL A 523 5.85 -15.59 -8.06
C VAL A 523 6.55 -16.94 -8.00
N SER A 524 6.31 -17.81 -8.98
CA SER A 524 6.82 -19.18 -9.01
C SER A 524 8.26 -19.27 -9.51
N THR A 525 8.64 -18.48 -10.51
CA THR A 525 9.91 -18.64 -11.23
C THR A 525 10.86 -17.46 -11.13
N GLY A 526 10.39 -16.29 -10.67
CA GLY A 526 11.13 -15.02 -10.72
C GLY A 526 11.10 -14.34 -12.10
N LYS A 527 10.39 -14.91 -13.09
CA LYS A 527 10.24 -14.35 -14.43
C LYS A 527 8.75 -14.19 -14.77
N PRO A 528 8.27 -12.98 -15.12
CA PRO A 528 6.89 -12.83 -15.60
C PRO A 528 6.77 -13.45 -17.00
N SER A 529 5.64 -14.13 -17.27
CA SER A 529 5.36 -14.70 -18.58
C SER A 529 4.68 -13.69 -19.51
N ILE A 530 4.83 -13.88 -20.81
CA ILE A 530 4.01 -13.24 -21.84
C ILE A 530 3.04 -14.29 -22.36
N PRO A 531 1.76 -14.29 -21.90
CA PRO A 531 0.78 -15.29 -22.30
C PRO A 531 0.57 -15.31 -23.82
N LEU A 532 0.30 -16.50 -24.38
CA LEU A 532 0.06 -16.74 -25.81
C LEU A 532 1.27 -16.49 -26.74
N ARG A 533 2.45 -16.29 -26.21
CA ARG A 533 3.69 -16.09 -26.97
C ARG A 533 4.85 -16.78 -26.27
N ASP A 534 5.82 -17.25 -27.04
CA ASP A 534 7.07 -17.84 -26.53
C ASP A 534 8.15 -16.78 -26.24
N ASP A 535 7.79 -15.50 -26.35
CA ASP A 535 8.73 -14.41 -26.10
C ASP A 535 9.06 -14.32 -24.61
N GLU A 536 10.33 -14.09 -24.30
CA GLU A 536 10.75 -13.78 -22.95
C GLU A 536 10.42 -12.32 -22.58
N TRP A 537 9.99 -12.09 -21.35
CA TRP A 537 9.85 -10.75 -20.81
C TRP A 537 11.23 -10.09 -20.69
N PRO A 538 11.46 -8.95 -21.34
CA PRO A 538 12.77 -8.31 -21.33
C PRO A 538 13.15 -7.83 -19.93
N SER A 539 14.38 -8.14 -19.52
CA SER A 539 14.95 -7.56 -18.31
C SER A 539 15.26 -6.08 -18.52
N TYR A 540 14.88 -5.26 -17.56
CA TYR A 540 15.22 -3.84 -17.52
C TYR A 540 16.70 -3.68 -17.18
N THR A 541 17.47 -3.03 -18.03
CA THR A 541 18.92 -2.87 -17.86
C THR A 541 19.32 -1.40 -17.90
N LYS A 542 20.55 -1.09 -17.55
CA LYS A 542 21.10 0.27 -17.61
C LYS A 542 21.01 0.91 -19.00
N THR A 543 21.13 0.10 -20.05
CA THR A 543 21.19 0.56 -21.45
C THR A 543 19.94 0.20 -22.25
N ARG A 544 19.08 -0.65 -21.72
CA ARG A 544 17.86 -1.12 -22.36
C ARG A 544 16.68 -0.99 -21.40
N HIS A 545 15.85 0.02 -21.64
CA HIS A 545 14.71 0.39 -20.82
C HIS A 545 13.40 -0.13 -21.46
N ASP A 546 13.35 -1.44 -21.73
CA ASP A 546 12.15 -2.04 -22.30
C ASP A 546 11.12 -2.30 -21.20
N ILE A 547 9.87 -2.03 -21.55
CA ILE A 547 8.69 -2.33 -20.76
C ILE A 547 7.70 -3.16 -21.58
N VAL A 548 6.89 -3.94 -20.93
CA VAL A 548 5.78 -4.65 -21.59
C VAL A 548 4.49 -3.87 -21.33
N GLN A 549 3.88 -3.38 -22.39
CA GLN A 549 2.56 -2.80 -22.34
C GLN A 549 1.50 -3.89 -22.35
N LEU A 550 0.61 -3.86 -21.36
CA LEU A 550 -0.43 -4.86 -21.12
C LEU A 550 -1.77 -4.36 -21.68
N MET A 551 -2.25 -5.06 -22.69
CA MET A 551 -3.57 -4.90 -23.30
C MET A 551 -4.19 -6.29 -23.51
N PRO A 552 -5.52 -6.43 -23.57
CA PRO A 552 -6.16 -7.72 -23.86
C PRO A 552 -5.60 -8.35 -25.13
N PHE A 553 -5.07 -9.57 -25.01
CA PHE A 553 -4.47 -10.37 -26.11
C PHE A 553 -3.30 -9.70 -26.84
N ASN A 554 -2.78 -8.58 -26.32
CA ASN A 554 -1.72 -7.81 -26.96
C ASN A 554 -0.71 -7.30 -25.91
N TYR A 555 0.32 -8.10 -25.66
CA TYR A 555 1.47 -7.73 -24.85
C TYR A 555 2.56 -7.20 -25.77
N THR A 556 2.79 -5.89 -25.72
CA THR A 556 3.74 -5.22 -26.62
C THR A 556 5.01 -4.82 -25.88
N ILE A 557 6.16 -5.36 -26.30
CA ILE A 557 7.47 -4.92 -25.82
C ILE A 557 7.76 -3.56 -26.49
N ARG A 558 8.06 -2.57 -25.69
CA ARG A 558 8.39 -1.22 -26.20
C ARG A 558 9.40 -0.52 -25.28
N PHE A 559 10.11 0.44 -25.84
CA PHE A 559 10.98 1.33 -25.08
C PHE A 559 10.17 2.24 -24.14
N ASP A 560 10.67 2.45 -22.91
CA ASP A 560 10.04 3.33 -21.91
C ASP A 560 10.25 4.81 -22.29
N LYS A 561 9.24 5.41 -22.91
CA LYS A 561 9.26 6.82 -23.34
C LYS A 561 9.19 7.82 -22.17
N SER A 562 8.96 7.37 -20.95
CA SER A 562 8.92 8.27 -19.78
C SER A 562 10.30 8.77 -19.37
N GLN A 563 11.38 8.15 -19.85
CA GLN A 563 12.75 8.44 -19.47
C GLN A 563 13.08 9.94 -19.54
N ASP A 564 12.82 10.60 -20.65
CA ASP A 564 13.20 12.03 -20.85
C ASP A 564 12.55 12.95 -19.81
N LYS A 565 11.27 12.70 -19.48
CA LYS A 565 10.57 13.46 -18.45
C LYS A 565 11.07 13.10 -17.05
N CYS A 566 11.40 11.84 -16.80
CA CYS A 566 11.85 11.36 -15.50
C CYS A 566 13.24 11.90 -15.12
N GLU A 567 14.09 12.24 -16.10
CA GLU A 567 15.37 12.91 -15.83
C GLU A 567 15.21 14.28 -15.16
N LEU A 568 14.07 14.97 -15.37
CA LEU A 568 13.75 16.21 -14.67
C LEU A 568 13.55 16.01 -13.16
N TYR A 569 13.11 14.81 -12.76
CA TYR A 569 12.80 14.46 -11.36
C TYR A 569 13.97 13.78 -10.66
N ARG A 570 14.91 13.17 -11.40
CA ARG A 570 16.06 12.44 -10.85
C ARG A 570 16.81 13.19 -9.75
N PRO A 571 17.18 14.50 -9.90
CA PRO A 571 17.95 15.21 -8.86
C PRO A 571 17.23 15.34 -7.51
N PHE A 572 15.91 15.18 -7.50
CA PHE A 572 15.06 15.27 -6.30
C PHE A 572 14.75 13.92 -5.69
N MET A 573 14.86 12.84 -6.47
CA MET A 573 14.55 11.48 -6.06
C MET A 573 15.79 10.65 -5.75
N ILE A 574 16.95 11.02 -6.30
CA ILE A 574 18.20 10.26 -6.13
C ILE A 574 19.37 11.24 -6.01
N ARG A 575 20.12 11.15 -4.92
CA ARG A 575 21.39 11.86 -4.71
C ARG A 575 22.58 10.94 -4.98
N LYS A 576 23.59 11.44 -5.71
CA LYS A 576 24.86 10.71 -5.90
C LYS A 576 25.64 10.70 -4.57
N GLY A 577 26.22 9.54 -4.23
CA GLY A 577 27.07 9.35 -3.06
C GLY A 577 26.33 8.78 -1.86
N ALA A 578 27.07 8.47 -0.80
CA ALA A 578 26.53 8.13 0.49
C ALA A 578 25.80 9.36 1.04
N GLY A 579 24.51 9.25 1.29
CA GLY A 579 23.76 10.28 2.00
C GLY A 579 24.48 10.60 3.31
N LYS A 580 24.29 11.80 3.87
CA LYS A 580 24.64 12.05 5.26
C LYS A 580 24.01 10.90 6.04
N GLN A 581 24.84 10.16 6.81
CA GLN A 581 24.27 9.14 7.71
C GLN A 581 23.09 9.79 8.41
N PRO A 582 21.88 9.18 8.37
CA PRO A 582 20.76 9.70 9.12
C PRO A 582 21.31 9.90 10.52
N ARG A 583 21.06 11.05 11.10
CA ARG A 583 21.39 11.24 12.51
C ARG A 583 20.70 10.09 13.20
N LEU A 584 21.47 9.15 13.76
CA LEU A 584 20.95 8.07 14.60
C LEU A 584 20.16 8.75 15.73
N ARG A 585 18.88 9.00 15.45
CA ARG A 585 18.02 9.73 16.37
C ARG A 585 17.46 8.82 17.45
N ILE A 586 17.56 7.48 17.21
CA ILE A 586 16.93 6.52 18.09
C ILE A 586 17.81 5.27 18.21
N VAL A 587 18.57 5.19 19.30
CA VAL A 587 19.09 3.92 19.78
C VAL A 587 18.04 3.39 20.77
N SER A 588 17.28 2.40 20.38
CA SER A 588 16.48 1.64 21.35
C SER A 588 17.40 0.99 22.37
N PRO A 589 17.12 1.03 23.69
CA PRO A 589 17.85 0.23 24.65
C PRO A 589 17.46 -1.23 24.43
N GLY A 590 18.16 -1.90 23.52
CA GLY A 590 18.07 -3.32 23.28
C GLY A 590 19.10 -4.01 24.13
N ILE A 591 18.66 -4.88 25.03
CA ILE A 591 19.37 -6.00 25.68
C ILE A 591 20.90 -5.80 25.82
N ALA A 592 21.30 -5.40 27.01
CA ALA A 592 22.69 -5.22 27.39
C ALA A 592 23.47 -6.54 27.26
N ALA A 593 24.40 -6.59 26.31
CA ALA A 593 25.58 -7.41 26.45
C ALA A 593 26.69 -6.53 27.03
N SER A 594 27.15 -6.91 28.22
CA SER A 594 28.16 -6.24 29.02
C SER A 594 29.51 -6.18 28.32
N SER A 595 30.15 -5.02 28.32
CA SER A 595 31.53 -4.73 28.73
C SER A 595 32.18 -3.62 27.87
N GLY A 596 32.76 -2.60 28.56
CA GLY A 596 33.89 -1.83 28.02
C GLY A 596 33.76 -0.32 27.97
N LYS A 597 34.16 0.32 29.03
CA LYS A 597 34.73 1.67 29.28
C LYS A 597 34.36 2.90 28.42
N PRO A 598 34.17 4.05 29.05
CA PRO A 598 33.74 5.28 28.39
C PRO A 598 34.90 6.07 27.78
N ILE A 599 34.65 6.69 26.64
CA ILE A 599 35.51 7.73 26.04
C ILE A 599 34.77 9.07 26.13
N SER A 600 35.46 10.04 26.71
CA SER A 600 35.01 11.41 26.94
C SER A 600 34.81 12.23 25.65
N PRO A 601 33.94 13.26 25.64
CA PRO A 601 33.71 14.04 24.43
C PRO A 601 34.69 15.21 24.33
N ALA A 602 35.23 15.41 23.13
CA ALA A 602 36.00 16.61 22.78
C ALA A 602 35.05 17.71 22.27
N VAL A 603 35.21 18.87 22.82
CA VAL A 603 34.57 20.15 22.51
C VAL A 603 35.15 20.68 21.18
N ALA A 604 34.32 21.11 20.26
CA ALA A 604 34.72 21.96 19.14
C ALA A 604 33.76 23.13 18.98
N SER A 605 34.34 24.29 19.05
CA SER A 605 33.84 25.65 19.09
C SER A 605 33.23 26.15 17.76
N GLY A 606 32.41 27.18 17.93
CA GLY A 606 31.54 27.85 16.99
C GLY A 606 32.15 28.50 15.76
N ALA A 607 31.22 28.81 14.84
CA ALA A 607 31.39 29.89 13.87
C ALA A 607 30.04 30.61 13.63
N ASN A 608 30.04 31.88 13.98
CA ASN A 608 29.02 32.88 13.66
C ASN A 608 28.77 33.03 12.16
N ARG A 609 27.51 33.15 11.75
CA ARG A 609 27.12 33.88 10.52
C ARG A 609 25.93 34.80 10.82
N GLN A 610 26.15 36.07 10.52
CA GLN A 610 25.19 37.17 10.57
C GLN A 610 24.09 37.08 9.51
N PRO A 611 22.95 37.74 9.72
CA PRO A 611 21.82 37.71 8.83
C PRO A 611 21.92 38.77 7.72
N GLY A 612 21.61 38.43 6.51
CA GLY A 612 21.50 39.31 5.34
C GLY A 612 20.10 39.34 4.76
N ASN A 613 19.49 40.49 4.85
CA ASN A 613 18.51 41.15 4.00
C ASN A 613 17.17 40.47 3.67
N ASN A 614 16.15 41.05 4.28
CA ASN A 614 14.73 40.98 3.93
C ASN A 614 14.46 41.52 2.52
N VAL A 615 13.81 40.73 1.69
CA VAL A 615 13.03 41.21 0.56
C VAL A 615 11.56 41.03 0.93
N ALA A 616 10.82 42.11 0.90
CA ALA A 616 9.38 42.15 1.19
C ALA A 616 8.62 41.26 0.19
N MET A 617 8.13 40.11 0.67
CA MET A 617 7.16 39.30 -0.05
C MET A 617 5.80 40.00 0.02
N SER A 618 5.16 40.19 -1.13
CA SER A 618 3.83 40.81 -1.21
C SER A 618 2.81 39.99 -0.41
N LEU A 619 1.87 40.66 0.24
CA LEU A 619 0.77 40.08 1.04
C LEU A 619 -0.03 39.00 0.28
N VAL A 620 -0.06 39.04 -1.03
CA VAL A 620 -0.69 38.01 -1.89
C VAL A 620 0.04 36.66 -1.82
N ALA A 621 1.37 36.66 -1.71
CA ALA A 621 2.16 35.45 -1.53
C ALA A 621 1.93 34.80 -0.15
N CYS A 622 1.68 35.61 0.90
CA CYS A 622 1.37 35.09 2.24
C CYS A 622 -0.01 34.45 2.33
N CYS A 623 -1.04 35.01 1.69
CA CYS A 623 -2.37 34.41 1.67
C CYS A 623 -2.40 33.12 0.83
N LEU A 624 -1.68 33.07 -0.29
CA LEU A 624 -1.46 31.87 -1.09
C LEU A 624 -0.68 30.78 -0.31
N LEU A 625 0.31 31.18 0.49
CA LEU A 625 1.10 30.29 1.33
C LEU A 625 0.26 29.62 2.43
N MET A 626 -0.69 30.33 3.05
CA MET A 626 -1.56 29.76 4.08
C MET A 626 -2.62 28.82 3.48
N ALA A 627 -3.24 29.20 2.38
CA ALA A 627 -4.20 28.35 1.66
C ALA A 627 -3.54 27.08 1.10
N MET A 628 -2.33 27.21 0.53
CA MET A 628 -1.61 26.07 -0.03
C MET A 628 -0.98 25.16 1.03
N ARG A 629 -0.59 25.66 2.21
CA ARG A 629 -0.18 24.81 3.34
C ARG A 629 -1.30 23.88 3.82
N HIS A 630 -2.56 24.31 3.70
CA HIS A 630 -3.71 23.43 4.01
C HIS A 630 -4.03 22.44 2.88
N LEU A 631 -3.65 22.76 1.65
CA LEU A 631 -4.06 22.05 0.45
C LEU A 631 -3.40 20.68 0.23
N PHE A 632 -2.11 20.58 0.48
CA PHE A 632 -1.35 19.34 0.23
C PHE A 632 -1.30 18.38 1.41
N ALA A 633 -1.73 18.85 2.55
CA ALA A 633 -1.96 17.98 3.68
C ALA A 633 -3.12 16.97 3.43
N THR A 634 -3.85 17.07 2.30
CA THR A 634 -5.07 16.27 2.02
C THR A 634 -4.92 15.30 0.84
N ILE A 635 -3.77 15.21 0.16
CA ILE A 635 -3.73 14.69 -1.22
C ILE A 635 -2.96 13.38 -1.46
N VAL A 636 -2.21 12.85 -0.53
CA VAL A 636 -1.55 11.52 -0.77
C VAL A 636 -1.80 10.53 0.32
#